data_add573f8acd0614c82d0d4e34dcc0e6b
#
_entry.id   add573f8acd0614c82d0d4e34dcc0e6b
#
_cell.length_a   1.000
_cell.length_b   1.000
_cell.length_c   1.000
_cell.angle_alpha   90.00
_cell.angle_beta   90.00
_cell.angle_gamma   90.00
#
_symmetry.space_group_name_H-M   'P 1'
#
loop_
_entity.id
_entity.type
_entity.pdbx_description
1 polymer ?
#
loop_
_entity_poly.entity_id
_entity_poly.type
_entity_poly.pdbx_seq_one_letter_code
_entity_poly.pdbx_strand_id
1 'polypeptide(L)'
;MHPAAREAFCSLVPRPILFLAVTSFGISAFMTQLALMRELLAAFSGNELIFGIVLGNWMLLTGIGSALGKTASRLKSPITLFVLLEILIALLPVADVFLLRTLRNVVFIRGSEAGVTETVASCFALMAPYCLATGYLLTLACMAAAEKLPSPDQPTMLRMVPVGARIGARGEGALTLTLSQRERGQKSIGQVYFFDNLGGVLGGILFTFVLIRFFSHFGILYFPAVLNLALAALVAVSARRRLPAIASALLAAGLIAAAAIYNLDDITCNLQYGGQKVVYHGASPYGMLVVTEDAGQYNFIENGLPLFSTHNIEQVEETVHYAMAQRPDAKNVLLISGGASGTAREILKYPQANVDYVELDPLVLDVARRLLPEQLNDHRIHVINADGRQYVKQTGRRYDVVIVDAPDPSTSQINRLYTREFFDQVHRVLAPDGVLSFSLGGYEGYISKELARLIAVAERTLAQVYKNVLILPGTRNFFLASDGRLTPAVADRIEQAGIPTRLVNRSYLNAMLTPDRMADVRRVLSDQAPINEDFNPILYFYHLRYWISQFTLRFGFFEAGLVVILLIYLARLRPVPLAIFSGGFAASALEVVLLLGFQILHGCVYHQVGLIITMFMLGLGIGSLAMNRFLPRCGRNHLAALALAITIYSLCVPYILMFLGKSESPTIAWISWPAIPVMTLLLAVLVGMEFPLAGKVGFQDVAATAARLYTADYIGAALGALLVSTLLIPILGVTAVCLLAAGLNLLSAAVMIVSGK
;
A
#
# COMPACT_ATOMS: atom_id res chain seq x y z
N MET A 1 32.86 -10.43 -19.77
CA MET A 1 32.71 -11.90 -19.66
C MET A 1 33.76 -12.57 -20.52
N HIS A 2 34.44 -13.61 -20.01
CA HIS A 2 35.32 -14.43 -20.82
C HIS A 2 34.46 -15.12 -21.90
N PRO A 3 34.82 -15.14 -23.20
CA PRO A 3 34.00 -15.65 -24.29
C PRO A 3 33.47 -17.09 -24.01
N ALA A 4 34.30 -17.95 -23.46
CA ALA A 4 33.94 -19.34 -23.13
C ALA A 4 32.89 -19.49 -22.01
N ALA A 5 32.85 -18.56 -21.03
CA ALA A 5 31.81 -18.54 -19.96
C ALA A 5 30.48 -18.02 -20.50
N ARG A 6 30.54 -17.18 -21.52
CA ARG A 6 29.42 -16.60 -22.24
C ARG A 6 28.72 -17.66 -23.10
N GLU A 7 29.47 -18.42 -23.90
CA GLU A 7 28.95 -19.53 -24.71
C GLU A 7 28.32 -20.65 -23.87
N ALA A 8 28.88 -20.93 -22.69
CA ALA A 8 28.35 -21.98 -21.77
C ALA A 8 26.98 -21.62 -21.16
N PHE A 9 26.70 -20.32 -20.87
CA PHE A 9 25.38 -19.91 -20.38
C PHE A 9 24.28 -20.10 -21.44
N CYS A 10 24.61 -19.81 -22.70
CA CYS A 10 23.67 -19.73 -23.81
C CYS A 10 23.29 -21.07 -24.40
N SER A 11 24.21 -22.05 -24.36
CA SER A 11 23.98 -23.38 -24.95
C SER A 11 23.16 -24.31 -24.03
N LEU A 12 23.17 -24.08 -22.70
CA LEU A 12 22.72 -25.06 -21.72
C LEU A 12 21.29 -24.91 -21.22
N VAL A 13 20.74 -23.68 -21.11
CA VAL A 13 19.37 -23.45 -20.60
C VAL A 13 18.40 -23.12 -21.76
N PRO A 14 17.36 -23.90 -22.08
CA PRO A 14 16.39 -23.57 -23.12
C PRO A 14 15.67 -22.22 -22.87
N ARG A 15 15.36 -21.49 -23.95
CA ARG A 15 14.63 -20.20 -23.86
C ARG A 15 13.31 -20.26 -23.07
N PRO A 16 12.46 -21.28 -23.30
CA PRO A 16 11.20 -21.38 -22.55
C PRO A 16 11.43 -21.47 -21.04
N ILE A 17 12.48 -22.19 -20.61
CA ILE A 17 12.82 -22.34 -19.18
C ILE A 17 13.29 -20.99 -18.60
N LEU A 18 14.08 -20.20 -19.35
CA LEU A 18 14.49 -18.88 -18.88
C LEU A 18 13.30 -17.93 -18.70
N PHE A 19 12.38 -17.86 -19.68
CA PHE A 19 11.20 -17.00 -19.57
C PHE A 19 10.21 -17.52 -18.52
N LEU A 20 10.10 -18.83 -18.34
CA LEU A 20 9.34 -19.41 -17.25
C LEU A 20 9.92 -18.99 -15.87
N ALA A 21 11.26 -19.01 -15.73
CA ALA A 21 11.93 -18.55 -14.51
C ALA A 21 11.69 -17.05 -14.27
N VAL A 22 11.75 -16.22 -15.31
CA VAL A 22 11.42 -14.77 -15.18
C VAL A 22 9.96 -14.55 -14.77
N THR A 23 9.03 -15.30 -15.36
CA THR A 23 7.59 -15.20 -14.98
C THR A 23 7.37 -15.64 -13.54
N SER A 24 7.99 -16.74 -13.12
CA SER A 24 7.93 -17.19 -11.72
C SER A 24 8.53 -16.17 -10.76
N PHE A 25 9.65 -15.58 -11.13
CA PHE A 25 10.25 -14.49 -10.40
C PHE A 25 9.26 -13.32 -10.23
N GLY A 26 8.58 -12.90 -11.30
CA GLY A 26 7.54 -11.87 -11.24
C GLY A 26 6.37 -12.25 -10.31
N ILE A 27 5.90 -13.52 -10.36
CA ILE A 27 4.90 -14.06 -9.43
C ILE A 27 5.40 -13.90 -7.98
N SER A 28 6.61 -14.37 -7.72
CA SER A 28 7.22 -14.37 -6.40
C SER A 28 7.45 -12.94 -5.88
N ALA A 29 8.00 -12.05 -6.71
CA ALA A 29 8.28 -10.67 -6.32
C ALA A 29 6.99 -9.95 -5.90
N PHE A 30 5.93 -10.09 -6.68
CA PHE A 30 4.65 -9.46 -6.41
C PHE A 30 3.98 -10.01 -5.14
N MET A 31 3.91 -11.34 -5.00
CA MET A 31 3.32 -11.98 -3.83
C MET A 31 4.10 -11.67 -2.54
N THR A 32 5.42 -11.69 -2.62
CA THR A 32 6.29 -11.35 -1.48
C THR A 32 6.13 -9.88 -1.08
N GLN A 33 6.05 -8.97 -2.04
CA GLN A 33 5.82 -7.56 -1.78
C GLN A 33 4.53 -7.34 -0.99
N LEU A 34 3.42 -7.94 -1.42
CA LEU A 34 2.14 -7.80 -0.74
C LEU A 34 2.14 -8.46 0.65
N ALA A 35 2.75 -9.63 0.77
CA ALA A 35 2.84 -10.34 2.05
C ALA A 35 3.72 -9.58 3.07
N LEU A 36 4.92 -9.16 2.67
CA LEU A 36 5.81 -8.38 3.55
C LEU A 36 5.22 -7.00 3.88
N MET A 37 4.53 -6.35 2.94
CA MET A 37 3.83 -5.10 3.19
C MET A 37 2.83 -5.26 4.34
N ARG A 38 1.98 -6.30 4.31
CA ARG A 38 1.00 -6.57 5.38
C ARG A 38 1.67 -6.80 6.73
N GLU A 39 2.74 -7.59 6.76
CA GLU A 39 3.47 -7.90 7.99
C GLU A 39 4.17 -6.66 8.58
N LEU A 40 4.82 -5.86 7.74
CA LEU A 40 5.50 -4.63 8.17
C LEU A 40 4.49 -3.57 8.66
N LEU A 41 3.34 -3.44 7.97
CA LEU A 41 2.26 -2.58 8.45
C LEU A 41 1.73 -3.05 9.82
N ALA A 42 1.53 -4.36 10.00
CA ALA A 42 1.10 -4.92 11.28
C ALA A 42 2.15 -4.75 12.40
N ALA A 43 3.44 -4.78 12.06
CA ALA A 43 4.52 -4.62 13.04
C ALA A 43 4.76 -3.16 13.47
N PHE A 44 4.46 -2.17 12.60
CA PHE A 44 4.83 -0.77 12.76
C PHE A 44 3.63 0.21 12.75
N SER A 45 2.49 -0.18 13.33
CA SER A 45 1.33 0.71 13.55
C SER A 45 0.57 1.19 12.30
N GLY A 46 0.70 0.50 11.17
CA GLY A 46 -0.26 0.48 10.05
C GLY A 46 -0.72 1.79 9.39
N ASN A 47 0.00 2.92 9.54
CA ASN A 47 -0.37 4.18 8.90
C ASN A 47 0.19 4.30 7.46
N GLU A 48 -0.31 5.26 6.68
CA GLU A 48 0.13 5.46 5.29
C GLU A 48 1.60 5.90 5.16
N LEU A 49 2.17 6.54 6.19
CA LEU A 49 3.60 6.85 6.20
C LEU A 49 4.43 5.56 6.16
N ILE A 50 4.05 4.58 6.97
CA ILE A 50 4.73 3.27 6.99
C ILE A 50 4.53 2.54 5.68
N PHE A 51 3.32 2.59 5.09
CA PHE A 51 3.06 2.08 3.75
C PHE A 51 4.03 2.69 2.73
N GLY A 52 4.14 4.02 2.72
CA GLY A 52 5.06 4.75 1.85
C GLY A 52 6.54 4.39 2.10
N ILE A 53 6.95 4.25 3.37
CA ILE A 53 8.31 3.84 3.75
C ILE A 53 8.63 2.43 3.24
N VAL A 54 7.73 1.47 3.45
CA VAL A 54 7.94 0.08 3.02
C VAL A 54 8.04 0.00 1.50
N LEU A 55 7.10 0.62 0.78
CA LEU A 55 7.08 0.62 -0.68
C LEU A 55 8.27 1.40 -1.26
N GLY A 56 8.61 2.54 -0.67
CA GLY A 56 9.77 3.34 -1.04
C GLY A 56 11.08 2.60 -0.85
N ASN A 57 11.28 1.95 0.30
CA ASN A 57 12.46 1.13 0.58
C ASN A 57 12.54 -0.07 -0.37
N TRP A 58 11.42 -0.76 -0.64
CA TRP A 58 11.35 -1.86 -1.59
C TRP A 58 11.87 -1.45 -2.96
N MET A 59 11.30 -0.40 -3.52
CA MET A 59 11.66 0.08 -4.86
C MET A 59 13.08 0.63 -4.90
N LEU A 60 13.49 1.40 -3.90
CA LEU A 60 14.84 1.95 -3.81
C LEU A 60 15.91 0.85 -3.77
N LEU A 61 15.74 -0.14 -2.91
CA LEU A 61 16.66 -1.26 -2.76
C LEU A 61 16.71 -2.13 -4.02
N THR A 62 15.57 -2.38 -4.67
CA THR A 62 15.50 -3.11 -5.95
C THR A 62 16.22 -2.32 -7.06
N GLY A 63 16.06 -1.00 -7.09
CA GLY A 63 16.79 -0.10 -8.00
C GLY A 63 18.30 -0.16 -7.77
N ILE A 64 18.76 -0.15 -6.52
CA ILE A 64 20.19 -0.31 -6.15
C ILE A 64 20.69 -1.69 -6.60
N GLY A 65 19.91 -2.77 -6.36
CA GLY A 65 20.22 -4.11 -6.82
C GLY A 65 20.41 -4.18 -8.35
N SER A 66 19.52 -3.54 -9.10
CA SER A 66 19.61 -3.41 -10.55
C SER A 66 20.86 -2.64 -11.00
N ALA A 67 21.22 -1.56 -10.29
CA ALA A 67 22.46 -0.82 -10.58
C ALA A 67 23.71 -1.69 -10.37
N LEU A 68 23.73 -2.51 -9.31
CA LEU A 68 24.79 -3.49 -9.05
C LEU A 68 24.84 -4.56 -10.13
N GLY A 69 23.73 -4.88 -10.79
CA GLY A 69 23.63 -5.83 -11.90
C GLY A 69 24.57 -5.53 -13.08
N LYS A 70 25.12 -4.31 -13.22
CA LYS A 70 26.18 -4.01 -14.17
C LYS A 70 27.41 -4.91 -13.99
N THR A 71 27.69 -5.34 -12.77
CA THR A 71 28.82 -6.20 -12.44
C THR A 71 28.65 -7.62 -12.99
N ALA A 72 27.43 -8.03 -13.34
CA ALA A 72 27.12 -9.33 -13.91
C ALA A 72 27.92 -9.64 -15.18
N SER A 73 28.29 -8.62 -15.96
CA SER A 73 29.13 -8.77 -17.14
C SER A 73 30.56 -9.28 -16.86
N ARG A 74 31.02 -9.19 -15.60
CA ARG A 74 32.37 -9.62 -15.15
C ARG A 74 32.39 -11.02 -14.52
N LEU A 75 31.25 -11.67 -14.36
CA LEU A 75 31.14 -12.94 -13.64
C LEU A 75 31.73 -14.11 -14.44
N LYS A 76 32.41 -15.01 -13.71
CA LYS A 76 32.95 -16.26 -14.26
C LYS A 76 31.87 -17.35 -14.46
N SER A 77 30.81 -17.35 -13.64
CA SER A 77 29.74 -18.36 -13.67
C SER A 77 28.36 -17.73 -13.41
N PRO A 78 27.76 -17.07 -14.42
CA PRO A 78 26.49 -16.36 -14.26
C PRO A 78 25.31 -17.30 -13.96
N ILE A 79 25.31 -18.55 -14.46
CA ILE A 79 24.25 -19.54 -14.17
C ILE A 79 24.24 -19.91 -12.68
N THR A 80 25.41 -20.15 -12.10
CA THR A 80 25.49 -20.53 -10.69
C THR A 80 24.97 -19.39 -9.82
N LEU A 81 25.33 -18.14 -10.15
CA LEU A 81 24.79 -16.99 -9.42
C LEU A 81 23.27 -16.85 -9.62
N PHE A 82 22.76 -17.06 -10.85
CA PHE A 82 21.32 -17.03 -11.11
C PHE A 82 20.58 -18.02 -10.20
N VAL A 83 21.02 -19.27 -10.13
CA VAL A 83 20.41 -20.31 -9.28
C VAL A 83 20.55 -19.97 -7.80
N LEU A 84 21.69 -19.44 -7.36
CA LEU A 84 21.88 -19.01 -5.96
C LEU A 84 20.96 -17.87 -5.58
N LEU A 85 20.75 -16.88 -6.48
CA LEU A 85 19.82 -15.78 -6.24
C LEU A 85 18.38 -16.27 -6.20
N GLU A 86 17.98 -17.22 -7.07
CA GLU A 86 16.64 -17.83 -7.02
C GLU A 86 16.39 -18.57 -5.69
N ILE A 87 17.39 -19.31 -5.18
CA ILE A 87 17.31 -19.96 -3.86
C ILE A 87 17.17 -18.91 -2.75
N LEU A 88 17.96 -17.85 -2.82
CA LEU A 88 17.95 -16.77 -1.83
C LEU A 88 16.58 -16.08 -1.82
N ILE A 89 16.06 -15.71 -2.99
CA ILE A 89 14.74 -15.07 -3.16
C ILE A 89 13.61 -16.00 -2.66
N ALA A 90 13.77 -17.32 -2.79
CA ALA A 90 12.78 -18.27 -2.29
C ALA A 90 12.72 -18.32 -0.75
N LEU A 91 13.85 -18.24 -0.07
CA LEU A 91 13.95 -18.46 1.38
C LEU A 91 13.82 -17.18 2.20
N LEU A 92 14.33 -16.05 1.69
CA LEU A 92 14.36 -14.80 2.43
C LEU A 92 12.98 -14.33 2.90
N PRO A 93 11.89 -14.33 2.11
CA PRO A 93 10.60 -13.82 2.58
C PRO A 93 10.06 -14.58 3.81
N VAL A 94 10.25 -15.89 3.85
CA VAL A 94 9.87 -16.72 5.00
C VAL A 94 10.72 -16.37 6.23
N ALA A 95 12.03 -16.18 6.02
CA ALA A 95 12.94 -15.77 7.08
C ALA A 95 12.63 -14.34 7.56
N ASP A 96 12.35 -13.40 6.66
CA ASP A 96 12.05 -12.01 6.99
C ASP A 96 10.81 -11.89 7.87
N VAL A 97 9.72 -12.59 7.54
CA VAL A 97 8.50 -12.60 8.37
C VAL A 97 8.76 -13.27 9.70
N PHE A 98 9.48 -14.38 9.72
CA PHE A 98 9.86 -15.05 10.97
C PHE A 98 10.69 -14.13 11.88
N LEU A 99 11.72 -13.49 11.33
CA LEU A 99 12.57 -12.54 12.06
C LEU A 99 11.79 -11.31 12.55
N LEU A 100 10.94 -10.75 11.68
CA LEU A 100 10.12 -9.59 12.03
C LEU A 100 9.25 -9.88 13.26
N ARG A 101 8.50 -10.98 13.25
CA ARG A 101 7.57 -11.33 14.34
C ARG A 101 8.31 -11.71 15.64
N THR A 102 9.46 -12.39 15.52
CA THR A 102 10.22 -12.85 16.71
C THR A 102 11.09 -11.75 17.30
N LEU A 103 11.75 -10.92 16.47
CA LEU A 103 12.70 -9.91 16.93
C LEU A 103 12.04 -8.57 17.28
N ARG A 104 10.83 -8.27 16.79
CA ARG A 104 10.18 -6.98 17.07
C ARG A 104 10.17 -6.64 18.55
N ASN A 105 9.76 -7.57 19.40
CA ASN A 105 9.67 -7.36 20.86
C ASN A 105 10.98 -7.56 21.62
N VAL A 106 12.03 -7.95 20.92
CA VAL A 106 13.41 -7.98 21.45
C VAL A 106 14.12 -6.65 21.18
N VAL A 107 13.86 -6.08 19.97
CA VAL A 107 14.48 -4.81 19.53
C VAL A 107 13.72 -3.60 20.07
N PHE A 108 12.38 -3.67 20.10
CA PHE A 108 11.50 -2.60 20.55
C PHE A 108 10.79 -2.98 21.85
N ILE A 109 10.45 -1.97 22.65
CA ILE A 109 9.67 -2.16 23.88
C ILE A 109 8.30 -2.74 23.50
N ARG A 110 7.84 -3.73 24.23
CA ARG A 110 6.52 -4.35 24.02
C ARG A 110 5.41 -3.32 24.22
N GLY A 111 4.45 -3.31 23.29
CA GLY A 111 3.32 -2.37 23.35
C GLY A 111 3.64 -0.94 22.99
N SER A 112 4.92 -0.57 22.76
CA SER A 112 5.27 0.75 22.26
C SER A 112 5.20 0.82 20.74
N GLU A 113 4.84 1.99 20.23
CA GLU A 113 4.97 2.31 18.82
C GLU A 113 6.43 2.60 18.48
N ALA A 114 6.90 2.07 17.34
CA ALA A 114 8.24 2.38 16.86
C ALA A 114 8.26 3.76 16.19
N GLY A 115 9.31 4.53 16.43
CA GLY A 115 9.50 5.82 15.80
C GLY A 115 9.76 5.70 14.29
N VAL A 116 9.66 6.82 13.56
CA VAL A 116 9.83 6.86 12.10
C VAL A 116 11.23 6.38 11.70
N THR A 117 12.27 6.84 12.38
CA THR A 117 13.67 6.50 12.08
C THR A 117 13.93 5.00 12.26
N GLU A 118 13.44 4.45 13.37
CA GLU A 118 13.55 3.03 13.69
C GLU A 118 12.80 2.17 12.68
N THR A 119 11.63 2.62 12.24
CA THR A 119 10.83 1.95 11.21
C THR A 119 11.55 1.95 9.87
N VAL A 120 12.07 3.10 9.41
CA VAL A 120 12.84 3.21 8.15
C VAL A 120 14.04 2.28 8.17
N ALA A 121 14.83 2.32 9.26
CA ALA A 121 16.05 1.52 9.38
C ALA A 121 15.73 0.01 9.44
N SER A 122 14.72 -0.39 10.20
CA SER A 122 14.29 -1.80 10.32
C SER A 122 13.76 -2.35 9.01
N CYS A 123 12.86 -1.60 8.32
CA CYS A 123 12.35 -1.97 7.01
C CYS A 123 13.48 -2.07 5.98
N PHE A 124 14.41 -1.09 5.98
CA PHE A 124 15.55 -1.09 5.08
C PHE A 124 16.44 -2.32 5.31
N ALA A 125 16.83 -2.59 6.56
CA ALA A 125 17.70 -3.70 6.90
C ALA A 125 17.07 -5.07 6.57
N LEU A 126 15.79 -5.25 6.89
CA LEU A 126 15.07 -6.51 6.68
C LEU A 126 14.90 -6.81 5.19
N MET A 127 14.46 -5.82 4.41
CA MET A 127 14.17 -6.02 2.99
C MET A 127 15.41 -5.99 2.09
N ALA A 128 16.55 -5.43 2.55
CA ALA A 128 17.73 -5.24 1.72
C ALA A 128 18.25 -6.52 1.04
N PRO A 129 18.40 -7.66 1.72
CA PRO A 129 18.91 -8.87 1.07
C PRO A 129 18.01 -9.34 -0.09
N TYR A 130 16.70 -9.34 0.14
CA TYR A 130 15.71 -9.75 -0.86
C TYR A 130 15.66 -8.77 -2.06
N CYS A 131 15.48 -7.49 -1.79
CA CYS A 131 15.31 -6.47 -2.84
C CYS A 131 16.59 -6.28 -3.67
N LEU A 132 17.77 -6.33 -3.05
CA LEU A 132 19.04 -6.28 -3.79
C LEU A 132 19.21 -7.51 -4.70
N ALA A 133 18.86 -8.71 -4.21
CA ALA A 133 18.92 -9.94 -5.00
C ALA A 133 17.96 -9.90 -6.19
N THR A 134 16.73 -9.45 -5.98
CA THR A 134 15.71 -9.35 -7.05
C THR A 134 16.10 -8.34 -8.11
N GLY A 135 16.55 -7.13 -7.73
CA GLY A 135 17.02 -6.13 -8.66
C GLY A 135 18.23 -6.59 -9.49
N TYR A 136 19.18 -7.27 -8.85
CA TYR A 136 20.34 -7.86 -9.54
C TYR A 136 19.92 -8.93 -10.55
N LEU A 137 18.98 -9.81 -10.17
CA LEU A 137 18.47 -10.90 -10.99
C LEU A 137 17.81 -10.41 -12.27
N LEU A 138 17.04 -9.32 -12.23
CA LEU A 138 16.43 -8.70 -13.42
C LEU A 138 17.45 -8.32 -14.48
N THR A 139 18.55 -7.66 -14.06
CA THR A 139 19.62 -7.29 -15.00
C THR A 139 20.32 -8.53 -15.56
N LEU A 140 20.56 -9.54 -14.73
CA LEU A 140 21.16 -10.81 -15.13
C LEU A 140 20.27 -11.58 -16.13
N ALA A 141 18.95 -11.59 -15.91
CA ALA A 141 17.97 -12.19 -16.81
C ALA A 141 17.94 -11.52 -18.19
N CYS A 142 18.05 -10.17 -18.25
CA CYS A 142 18.17 -9.44 -19.52
C CYS A 142 19.40 -9.86 -20.32
N MET A 143 20.54 -10.05 -19.65
CA MET A 143 21.77 -10.54 -20.29
C MET A 143 21.60 -11.95 -20.82
N ALA A 144 21.04 -12.85 -20.01
CA ALA A 144 20.78 -14.24 -20.38
C ALA A 144 19.85 -14.35 -21.60
N ALA A 145 18.81 -13.50 -21.64
CA ALA A 145 17.86 -13.49 -22.76
C ALA A 145 18.49 -12.96 -24.06
N ALA A 146 19.37 -11.96 -23.99
CA ALA A 146 20.01 -11.35 -25.15
C ALA A 146 20.88 -12.34 -25.94
N GLU A 147 21.55 -13.21 -25.23
CA GLU A 147 22.47 -14.17 -25.86
C GLU A 147 21.74 -15.30 -26.59
N LYS A 148 20.46 -15.53 -26.31
CA LYS A 148 19.65 -16.62 -26.88
C LYS A 148 18.78 -16.23 -28.07
N LEU A 149 18.72 -14.98 -28.46
CA LEU A 149 17.99 -14.57 -29.64
C LEU A 149 18.71 -15.09 -30.92
N PRO A 150 17.99 -15.81 -31.84
CA PRO A 150 18.61 -16.32 -33.06
C PRO A 150 19.24 -15.19 -33.86
N SER A 151 20.40 -15.48 -34.47
CA SER A 151 20.99 -14.54 -35.45
C SER A 151 20.04 -14.46 -36.65
N PRO A 152 19.80 -13.27 -37.22
CA PRO A 152 19.06 -13.14 -38.47
C PRO A 152 19.68 -13.93 -39.63
N ASP A 153 20.97 -14.31 -39.50
CA ASP A 153 21.77 -14.98 -40.53
C ASP A 153 21.88 -16.51 -40.37
N GLN A 154 21.08 -17.16 -39.47
CA GLN A 154 20.96 -18.60 -39.55
C GLN A 154 19.94 -18.95 -40.65
N PRO A 155 20.38 -19.39 -41.85
CA PRO A 155 19.43 -19.86 -42.83
C PRO A 155 18.77 -21.13 -42.27
N THR A 156 17.43 -21.14 -42.20
CA THR A 156 16.66 -22.36 -42.23
C THR A 156 17.26 -23.21 -43.35
N MET A 157 17.83 -24.39 -43.03
CA MET A 157 18.32 -25.33 -44.03
C MET A 157 17.24 -25.57 -45.09
N LEU A 158 17.44 -25.00 -46.25
CA LEU A 158 16.96 -25.42 -47.57
C LEU A 158 17.17 -24.29 -48.58
N ARG A 159 18.41 -24.21 -49.08
CA ARG A 159 18.73 -23.99 -50.50
C ARG A 159 20.24 -23.92 -50.69
N MET A 160 20.77 -24.98 -51.21
CA MET A 160 22.07 -25.00 -51.89
C MET A 160 21.99 -24.09 -53.11
N VAL A 161 22.89 -23.14 -53.24
CA VAL A 161 23.28 -22.51 -54.50
C VAL A 161 24.77 -22.12 -54.40
N PRO A 162 25.56 -22.26 -55.49
CA PRO A 162 26.95 -22.56 -55.42
C PRO A 162 27.89 -21.34 -55.32
N VAL A 163 29.11 -21.68 -54.93
CA VAL A 163 30.34 -20.90 -54.83
C VAL A 163 30.60 -20.01 -56.01
N GLY A 164 30.92 -18.76 -55.75
CA GLY A 164 31.62 -17.91 -56.67
C GLY A 164 31.40 -16.41 -56.49
N ALA A 165 32.02 -15.75 -55.49
CA ALA A 165 32.45 -14.35 -55.61
C ALA A 165 33.43 -13.99 -54.48
N ARG A 166 34.51 -13.38 -54.89
CA ARG A 166 35.71 -13.03 -54.10
C ARG A 166 35.57 -11.74 -53.28
N ILE A 167 36.17 -11.76 -52.08
CA ILE A 167 37.00 -10.72 -51.47
C ILE A 167 36.46 -9.24 -51.50
N GLY A 168 35.92 -8.83 -50.33
CA GLY A 168 35.54 -7.46 -50.04
C GLY A 168 34.92 -7.25 -48.63
N ALA A 169 34.70 -8.33 -47.85
CA ALA A 169 33.69 -8.39 -46.79
C ALA A 169 34.20 -8.26 -45.34
N ARG A 170 35.39 -7.75 -45.07
CA ARG A 170 35.85 -7.63 -43.66
C ARG A 170 35.24 -6.44 -42.89
N GLY A 171 34.79 -5.39 -43.56
CA GLY A 171 34.15 -4.23 -42.89
C GLY A 171 32.65 -4.39 -42.73
N GLU A 172 31.96 -4.90 -43.74
CA GLU A 172 30.48 -5.06 -43.71
C GLU A 172 30.02 -6.22 -42.82
N GLY A 173 30.79 -7.32 -42.74
CA GLY A 173 30.49 -8.44 -41.88
C GLY A 173 30.59 -8.12 -40.38
N ALA A 174 31.55 -7.23 -40.00
CA ALA A 174 31.67 -6.77 -38.61
C ALA A 174 30.57 -5.78 -38.27
N LEU A 175 30.12 -4.96 -39.20
CA LEU A 175 29.04 -3.98 -39.01
C LEU A 175 27.67 -4.70 -38.90
N THR A 176 27.40 -5.71 -39.72
CA THR A 176 26.18 -6.50 -39.67
C THR A 176 26.10 -7.38 -38.42
N LEU A 177 27.21 -7.96 -37.95
CA LEU A 177 27.29 -8.70 -36.69
C LEU A 177 27.06 -7.80 -35.49
N THR A 178 27.57 -6.59 -35.45
CA THR A 178 27.33 -5.61 -34.35
C THR A 178 25.91 -5.07 -34.37
N LEU A 179 25.29 -4.84 -35.52
CA LEU A 179 23.90 -4.45 -35.65
C LEU A 179 22.94 -5.55 -35.14
N SER A 180 23.19 -6.81 -35.50
CA SER A 180 22.37 -7.94 -35.05
C SER A 180 22.48 -8.21 -33.54
N GLN A 181 23.65 -8.00 -32.94
CA GLN A 181 23.82 -8.09 -31.47
C GLN A 181 23.08 -6.97 -30.74
N ARG A 182 23.10 -5.77 -31.27
CA ARG A 182 22.38 -4.62 -30.74
C ARG A 182 20.86 -4.86 -30.75
N GLU A 183 20.31 -5.31 -31.86
CA GLU A 183 18.86 -5.61 -31.97
C GLU A 183 18.43 -6.72 -31.04
N ARG A 184 19.25 -7.77 -30.88
CA ARG A 184 18.99 -8.84 -29.90
C ARG A 184 18.95 -8.32 -28.47
N GLY A 185 19.92 -7.50 -28.10
CA GLY A 185 19.97 -6.88 -26.78
C GLY A 185 18.75 -5.99 -26.47
N GLN A 186 18.32 -5.19 -27.45
CA GLN A 186 17.13 -4.35 -27.32
C GLN A 186 15.85 -5.18 -27.10
N LYS A 187 15.66 -6.24 -27.90
CA LYS A 187 14.51 -7.15 -27.78
C LYS A 187 14.51 -7.91 -26.45
N SER A 188 15.69 -8.31 -25.93
CA SER A 188 15.77 -9.06 -24.67
C SER A 188 15.29 -8.25 -23.47
N ILE A 189 15.66 -6.98 -23.38
CA ILE A 189 15.23 -6.08 -22.29
C ILE A 189 13.70 -5.99 -22.26
N GLY A 190 13.07 -5.73 -23.42
CA GLY A 190 11.62 -5.63 -23.51
C GLY A 190 10.89 -6.99 -23.25
N GLN A 191 11.50 -8.11 -23.63
CA GLN A 191 10.92 -9.43 -23.36
C GLN A 191 10.99 -9.80 -21.88
N VAL A 192 12.12 -9.57 -21.22
CA VAL A 192 12.25 -9.81 -19.77
C VAL A 192 11.25 -8.93 -19.01
N TYR A 193 11.15 -7.66 -19.34
CA TYR A 193 10.18 -6.75 -18.75
C TYR A 193 8.73 -7.24 -18.95
N PHE A 194 8.37 -7.74 -20.12
CA PHE A 194 7.06 -8.32 -20.39
C PHE A 194 6.77 -9.55 -19.53
N PHE A 195 7.70 -10.52 -19.49
CA PHE A 195 7.50 -11.78 -18.75
C PHE A 195 7.50 -11.57 -17.24
N ASP A 196 8.25 -10.62 -16.72
CA ASP A 196 8.23 -10.18 -15.33
C ASP A 196 6.85 -9.61 -14.96
N ASN A 197 6.34 -8.64 -15.75
CA ASN A 197 5.00 -8.08 -15.54
C ASN A 197 3.88 -9.12 -15.69
N LEU A 198 4.02 -10.08 -16.64
CA LEU A 198 3.09 -11.20 -16.76
C LEU A 198 3.06 -12.04 -15.48
N GLY A 199 4.24 -12.27 -14.89
CA GLY A 199 4.37 -12.91 -13.59
C GLY A 199 3.66 -12.11 -12.50
N GLY A 200 3.82 -10.79 -12.47
CA GLY A 200 3.12 -9.90 -11.56
C GLY A 200 1.59 -10.00 -11.68
N VAL A 201 1.04 -10.06 -12.91
CA VAL A 201 -0.40 -10.27 -13.14
C VAL A 201 -0.86 -11.59 -12.55
N LEU A 202 -0.17 -12.68 -12.87
CA LEU A 202 -0.51 -14.03 -12.36
C LEU A 202 -0.42 -14.09 -10.83
N GLY A 203 0.64 -13.51 -10.27
CA GLY A 203 0.82 -13.38 -8.82
C GLY A 203 -0.28 -12.57 -8.16
N GLY A 204 -0.68 -11.45 -8.77
CA GLY A 204 -1.77 -10.60 -8.28
C GLY A 204 -3.12 -11.30 -8.26
N ILE A 205 -3.48 -11.96 -9.34
CA ILE A 205 -4.72 -12.75 -9.43
C ILE A 205 -4.71 -13.87 -8.37
N LEU A 206 -3.63 -14.64 -8.31
CA LEU A 206 -3.51 -15.76 -7.40
C LEU A 206 -3.55 -15.30 -5.94
N PHE A 207 -2.81 -14.26 -5.59
CA PHE A 207 -2.81 -13.68 -4.25
C PHE A 207 -4.19 -13.18 -3.84
N THR A 208 -4.81 -12.33 -4.66
CA THR A 208 -6.03 -11.61 -4.31
C THR A 208 -7.26 -12.51 -4.26
N PHE A 209 -7.40 -13.43 -5.21
CA PHE A 209 -8.62 -14.22 -5.36
C PHE A 209 -8.55 -15.62 -4.75
N VAL A 210 -7.33 -16.14 -4.52
CA VAL A 210 -7.14 -17.51 -4.03
C VAL A 210 -6.42 -17.51 -2.68
N LEU A 211 -5.15 -17.06 -2.64
CA LEU A 211 -4.30 -17.35 -1.49
C LEU A 211 -4.75 -16.64 -0.23
N ILE A 212 -5.16 -15.38 -0.31
CA ILE A 212 -5.60 -14.61 0.86
C ILE A 212 -6.85 -15.18 1.55
N ARG A 213 -7.64 -15.98 0.82
CA ARG A 213 -8.88 -16.57 1.35
C ARG A 213 -8.67 -17.94 2.00
N PHE A 214 -7.67 -18.69 1.55
CA PHE A 214 -7.51 -20.10 1.91
C PHE A 214 -6.24 -20.40 2.69
N PHE A 215 -5.28 -19.47 2.73
CA PHE A 215 -3.97 -19.72 3.32
C PHE A 215 -3.62 -18.70 4.38
N SER A 216 -2.89 -19.16 5.40
CA SER A 216 -2.26 -18.31 6.41
C SER A 216 -1.12 -17.47 5.81
N HIS A 217 -0.55 -16.53 6.57
CA HIS A 217 0.52 -15.67 6.09
C HIS A 217 1.75 -16.45 5.62
N PHE A 218 2.22 -17.42 6.40
CA PHE A 218 3.33 -18.27 5.96
C PHE A 218 2.91 -19.18 4.81
N GLY A 219 1.66 -19.68 4.80
CA GLY A 219 1.11 -20.46 3.69
C GLY A 219 1.18 -19.72 2.35
N ILE A 220 0.89 -18.41 2.35
CA ILE A 220 1.02 -17.54 1.17
C ILE A 220 2.47 -17.48 0.69
N LEU A 221 3.46 -17.41 1.58
CA LEU A 221 4.88 -17.29 1.26
C LEU A 221 5.51 -18.63 0.81
N TYR A 222 5.00 -19.76 1.29
CA TYR A 222 5.50 -21.07 0.87
C TYR A 222 5.27 -21.33 -0.62
N PHE A 223 4.17 -20.83 -1.20
CA PHE A 223 3.87 -21.04 -2.61
C PHE A 223 4.95 -20.46 -3.53
N PRO A 224 5.30 -19.15 -3.51
CA PRO A 224 6.36 -18.59 -4.34
C PRO A 224 7.73 -19.17 -3.98
N ALA A 225 7.98 -19.52 -2.72
CA ALA A 225 9.24 -20.13 -2.30
C ALA A 225 9.46 -21.50 -2.97
N VAL A 226 8.47 -22.39 -2.91
CA VAL A 226 8.54 -23.71 -3.56
C VAL A 226 8.64 -23.58 -5.08
N LEU A 227 7.90 -22.64 -5.67
CA LEU A 227 7.94 -22.38 -7.12
C LEU A 227 9.35 -21.94 -7.56
N ASN A 228 9.97 -20.99 -6.87
CA ASN A 228 11.33 -20.52 -7.18
C ASN A 228 12.37 -21.63 -6.96
N LEU A 229 12.26 -22.43 -5.90
CA LEU A 229 13.18 -23.55 -5.67
C LEU A 229 13.04 -24.63 -6.75
N ALA A 230 11.83 -24.93 -7.20
CA ALA A 230 11.58 -25.89 -8.28
C ALA A 230 12.19 -25.39 -9.61
N LEU A 231 12.06 -24.10 -9.91
CA LEU A 231 12.65 -23.50 -11.10
C LEU A 231 14.16 -23.34 -11.00
N ALA A 232 14.69 -22.99 -9.83
CA ALA A 232 16.13 -23.04 -9.58
C ALA A 232 16.71 -24.45 -9.87
N ALA A 233 16.02 -25.50 -9.40
CA ALA A 233 16.38 -26.88 -9.70
C ALA A 233 16.32 -27.16 -11.21
N LEU A 234 15.24 -26.77 -11.91
CA LEU A 234 15.06 -26.97 -13.34
C LEU A 234 16.14 -26.25 -14.17
N VAL A 235 16.46 -25.01 -13.84
CA VAL A 235 17.55 -24.22 -14.46
C VAL A 235 18.90 -24.92 -14.22
N ALA A 236 19.16 -25.37 -12.99
CA ALA A 236 20.41 -26.05 -12.64
C ALA A 236 20.58 -27.40 -13.38
N VAL A 237 19.50 -28.20 -13.48
CA VAL A 237 19.47 -29.44 -14.25
C VAL A 237 19.74 -29.15 -15.72
N SER A 238 19.04 -28.19 -16.31
CA SER A 238 19.22 -27.79 -17.71
C SER A 238 20.65 -27.31 -17.99
N ALA A 239 21.28 -26.69 -17.01
CA ALA A 239 22.67 -26.22 -17.06
C ALA A 239 23.69 -27.33 -16.67
N ARG A 240 23.25 -28.57 -16.47
CA ARG A 240 24.06 -29.69 -16.00
C ARG A 240 24.82 -29.46 -14.69
N ARG A 241 24.27 -28.64 -13.80
CA ARG A 241 24.82 -28.30 -12.48
C ARG A 241 24.16 -29.16 -11.40
N ARG A 242 24.68 -30.39 -11.15
CA ARG A 242 24.04 -31.36 -10.23
C ARG A 242 23.92 -30.87 -8.79
N LEU A 243 24.98 -30.28 -8.22
CA LEU A 243 24.96 -29.81 -6.82
C LEU A 243 23.89 -28.77 -6.55
N PRO A 244 23.81 -27.64 -7.29
CA PRO A 244 22.72 -26.66 -7.07
C PRO A 244 21.33 -27.26 -7.34
N ALA A 245 21.17 -28.17 -8.29
CA ALA A 245 19.90 -28.82 -8.56
C ALA A 245 19.42 -29.67 -7.37
N ILE A 246 20.31 -30.51 -6.83
CA ILE A 246 20.00 -31.33 -5.64
C ILE A 246 19.72 -30.44 -4.43
N ALA A 247 20.53 -29.40 -4.20
CA ALA A 247 20.32 -28.46 -3.10
C ALA A 247 18.95 -27.78 -3.19
N SER A 248 18.57 -27.26 -4.36
CA SER A 248 17.25 -26.63 -4.55
C SER A 248 16.09 -27.60 -4.33
N ALA A 249 16.21 -28.85 -4.83
CA ALA A 249 15.19 -29.87 -4.63
C ALA A 249 15.06 -30.30 -3.17
N LEU A 250 16.18 -30.46 -2.46
CA LEU A 250 16.17 -30.78 -1.02
C LEU A 250 15.59 -29.63 -0.18
N LEU A 251 15.93 -28.38 -0.51
CA LEU A 251 15.35 -27.21 0.15
C LEU A 251 13.84 -27.11 -0.09
N ALA A 252 13.36 -27.38 -1.31
CA ALA A 252 11.93 -27.40 -1.60
C ALA A 252 11.20 -28.50 -0.80
N ALA A 253 11.76 -29.71 -0.80
CA ALA A 253 11.21 -30.83 -0.02
C ALA A 253 11.23 -30.53 1.50
N GLY A 254 12.33 -29.97 2.00
CA GLY A 254 12.46 -29.55 3.39
C GLY A 254 11.46 -28.46 3.79
N LEU A 255 11.24 -27.47 2.92
CA LEU A 255 10.27 -26.41 3.16
C LEU A 255 8.83 -26.95 3.19
N ILE A 256 8.48 -27.85 2.25
CA ILE A 256 7.17 -28.51 2.24
C ILE A 256 6.97 -29.36 3.51
N ALA A 257 7.99 -30.12 3.90
CA ALA A 257 7.94 -30.92 5.12
C ALA A 257 7.81 -30.03 6.37
N ALA A 258 8.57 -28.94 6.45
CA ALA A 258 8.47 -27.99 7.55
C ALA A 258 7.09 -27.32 7.61
N ALA A 259 6.52 -26.94 6.47
CA ALA A 259 5.17 -26.39 6.38
C ALA A 259 4.07 -27.38 6.81
N ALA A 260 4.29 -28.68 6.57
CA ALA A 260 3.35 -29.72 6.98
C ALA A 260 3.44 -30.09 8.48
N ILE A 261 4.62 -29.93 9.09
CA ILE A 261 4.89 -30.32 10.48
C ILE A 261 4.68 -29.13 11.44
N TYR A 262 5.12 -27.92 11.05
CA TYR A 262 5.15 -26.75 11.91
C TYR A 262 4.18 -25.69 11.42
N ASN A 263 3.29 -25.26 12.30
CA ASN A 263 2.49 -24.06 12.06
C ASN A 263 3.29 -22.83 12.51
N LEU A 264 4.05 -22.22 11.57
CA LEU A 264 4.85 -21.04 11.88
C LEU A 264 4.00 -19.83 12.26
N ASP A 265 2.75 -19.75 11.81
CA ASP A 265 1.86 -18.65 12.21
C ASP A 265 1.54 -18.74 13.70
N ASP A 266 1.18 -19.91 14.23
CA ASP A 266 0.92 -20.12 15.67
C ASP A 266 2.19 -19.87 16.50
N ILE A 267 3.33 -20.42 16.06
CA ILE A 267 4.58 -20.29 16.79
C ILE A 267 5.00 -18.84 16.91
N THR A 268 5.01 -18.12 15.78
CA THR A 268 5.48 -16.72 15.75
C THR A 268 4.48 -15.77 16.41
N CYS A 269 3.17 -16.01 16.30
CA CYS A 269 2.14 -15.23 16.98
C CYS A 269 2.27 -15.36 18.50
N ASN A 270 2.43 -16.58 19.02
CA ASN A 270 2.63 -16.80 20.46
C ASN A 270 3.93 -16.15 20.96
N LEU A 271 5.00 -16.14 20.17
CA LEU A 271 6.24 -15.43 20.52
C LEU A 271 6.06 -13.90 20.50
N GLN A 272 5.32 -13.39 19.53
CA GLN A 272 5.05 -11.95 19.41
C GLN A 272 4.22 -11.42 20.58
N TYR A 273 3.21 -12.17 21.03
CA TYR A 273 2.36 -11.78 22.16
C TYR A 273 2.73 -12.51 23.46
N GLY A 274 4.00 -12.89 23.61
CA GLY A 274 4.51 -13.58 24.80
C GLY A 274 4.18 -12.85 26.10
N GLY A 275 3.61 -13.56 27.08
CA GLY A 275 3.07 -13.01 28.33
C GLY A 275 1.55 -12.87 28.36
N GLN A 276 0.88 -12.95 27.22
CA GLN A 276 -0.57 -13.02 27.10
C GLN A 276 -0.94 -14.33 26.37
N LYS A 277 -2.10 -14.88 26.66
CA LYS A 277 -2.58 -16.09 25.99
C LYS A 277 -3.27 -15.67 24.68
N VAL A 278 -2.72 -16.07 23.54
CA VAL A 278 -3.39 -15.91 22.26
C VAL A 278 -4.57 -16.90 22.18
N VAL A 279 -5.79 -16.38 22.15
CA VAL A 279 -7.02 -17.18 22.07
C VAL A 279 -7.56 -17.29 20.66
N TYR A 280 -7.19 -16.34 19.80
CA TYR A 280 -7.54 -16.34 18.39
C TYR A 280 -6.48 -15.57 17.58
N HIS A 281 -6.18 -16.06 16.40
CA HIS A 281 -5.52 -15.29 15.32
C HIS A 281 -6.07 -15.72 13.97
N GLY A 282 -6.22 -14.76 13.07
CA GLY A 282 -6.73 -15.02 11.73
C GLY A 282 -6.60 -13.81 10.83
N ALA A 283 -6.65 -14.04 9.53
CA ALA A 283 -6.60 -13.00 8.53
C ALA A 283 -7.98 -12.78 7.92
N SER A 284 -8.36 -11.52 7.79
CA SER A 284 -9.48 -11.08 6.97
C SER A 284 -8.99 -10.34 5.72
N PRO A 285 -9.87 -10.01 4.79
CA PRO A 285 -9.55 -9.06 3.73
C PRO A 285 -9.10 -7.68 4.23
N TYR A 286 -9.42 -7.30 5.45
CA TYR A 286 -9.13 -5.98 6.01
C TYR A 286 -7.86 -5.95 6.86
N GLY A 287 -7.48 -7.09 7.42
CA GLY A 287 -6.27 -7.17 8.21
C GLY A 287 -6.06 -8.50 8.92
N MET A 288 -5.07 -8.52 9.79
CA MET A 288 -4.80 -9.63 10.70
C MET A 288 -5.42 -9.31 12.06
N LEU A 289 -6.38 -10.12 12.48
CA LEU A 289 -6.97 -10.04 13.80
C LEU A 289 -6.27 -11.02 14.74
N VAL A 290 -5.80 -10.52 15.86
CA VAL A 290 -5.29 -11.32 16.99
C VAL A 290 -6.10 -10.96 18.21
N VAL A 291 -6.56 -11.97 18.95
CA VAL A 291 -7.20 -11.76 20.24
C VAL A 291 -6.38 -12.45 21.32
N THR A 292 -5.99 -11.66 22.31
CA THR A 292 -5.27 -12.14 23.49
C THR A 292 -6.15 -12.08 24.70
N GLU A 293 -5.89 -12.98 25.66
CA GLU A 293 -6.53 -13.02 26.97
C GLU A 293 -5.48 -12.81 28.06
N ASP A 294 -5.77 -11.90 28.97
CA ASP A 294 -4.97 -11.66 30.16
C ASP A 294 -5.89 -11.34 31.34
N ALA A 295 -5.83 -12.14 32.41
CA ALA A 295 -6.65 -11.98 33.61
C ALA A 295 -8.16 -11.80 33.34
N GLY A 296 -8.71 -12.50 32.34
CA GLY A 296 -10.13 -12.42 31.94
C GLY A 296 -10.45 -11.22 31.03
N GLN A 297 -9.48 -10.39 30.69
CA GLN A 297 -9.62 -9.33 29.71
C GLN A 297 -9.26 -9.86 28.32
N TYR A 298 -10.15 -9.67 27.36
CA TYR A 298 -9.85 -9.88 25.95
C TYR A 298 -9.37 -8.59 25.30
N ASN A 299 -8.23 -8.66 24.60
CA ASN A 299 -7.69 -7.56 23.81
C ASN A 299 -7.78 -7.94 22.33
N PHE A 300 -8.57 -7.20 21.57
CA PHE A 300 -8.69 -7.33 20.14
C PHE A 300 -7.65 -6.41 19.47
N ILE A 301 -6.79 -6.99 18.66
CA ILE A 301 -5.67 -6.31 18.02
C ILE A 301 -5.78 -6.55 16.53
N GLU A 302 -5.96 -5.49 15.76
CA GLU A 302 -6.02 -5.56 14.30
C GLU A 302 -4.79 -4.88 13.69
N ASN A 303 -4.09 -5.59 12.80
CA ASN A 303 -2.86 -5.09 12.17
C ASN A 303 -1.82 -4.57 13.17
N GLY A 304 -1.69 -5.23 14.33
CA GLY A 304 -0.77 -4.85 15.39
C GLY A 304 -1.20 -3.65 16.25
N LEU A 305 -2.34 -3.02 15.93
CA LEU A 305 -2.93 -1.93 16.72
C LEU A 305 -4.07 -2.46 17.62
N PRO A 306 -4.14 -2.02 18.88
CA PRO A 306 -5.29 -2.32 19.72
C PRO A 306 -6.56 -1.75 19.08
N LEU A 307 -7.52 -2.62 18.78
CA LEU A 307 -8.83 -2.21 18.30
C LEU A 307 -9.73 -1.85 19.51
N PHE A 308 -9.82 -2.75 20.48
CA PHE A 308 -10.46 -2.51 21.77
C PHE A 308 -10.05 -3.56 22.79
N SER A 309 -10.35 -3.28 24.08
CA SER A 309 -10.23 -4.19 25.20
C SER A 309 -11.53 -4.23 25.98
N THR A 310 -11.92 -5.41 26.51
CA THR A 310 -13.22 -5.60 27.15
C THR A 310 -13.41 -4.84 28.47
N HIS A 311 -12.35 -4.42 29.13
CA HIS A 311 -12.41 -3.71 30.40
C HIS A 311 -12.20 -2.18 30.25
N ASN A 312 -12.22 -1.65 29.05
CA ASN A 312 -12.10 -0.21 28.82
C ASN A 312 -13.44 0.50 29.01
N ILE A 313 -13.98 0.41 30.23
CA ILE A 313 -15.33 0.93 30.59
C ILE A 313 -15.37 2.46 30.45
N GLU A 314 -14.30 3.15 30.82
CA GLU A 314 -14.20 4.60 30.77
C GLU A 314 -14.44 5.13 29.34
N GLN A 315 -13.69 4.63 28.37
CA GLN A 315 -13.83 5.03 26.97
C GLN A 315 -15.22 4.70 26.41
N VAL A 316 -15.75 3.52 26.72
CA VAL A 316 -17.09 3.10 26.27
C VAL A 316 -18.16 4.02 26.82
N GLU A 317 -18.13 4.30 28.13
CA GLU A 317 -19.11 5.20 28.78
C GLU A 317 -18.98 6.65 28.29
N GLU A 318 -17.74 7.18 28.08
CA GLU A 318 -17.55 8.53 27.49
C GLU A 318 -18.12 8.59 26.07
N THR A 319 -17.78 7.61 25.22
CA THR A 319 -18.25 7.54 23.82
C THR A 319 -19.76 7.58 23.72
N VAL A 320 -20.43 6.83 24.59
CA VAL A 320 -21.90 6.72 24.59
C VAL A 320 -22.55 7.91 25.28
N HIS A 321 -22.16 8.20 26.52
CA HIS A 321 -22.94 9.13 27.34
C HIS A 321 -22.75 10.59 26.95
N TYR A 322 -21.60 10.99 26.39
CA TYR A 322 -21.44 12.34 25.87
C TYR A 322 -22.39 12.64 24.70
N ALA A 323 -22.59 11.63 23.82
CA ALA A 323 -23.51 11.75 22.69
C ALA A 323 -24.98 11.60 23.13
N MET A 324 -25.29 10.50 23.84
CA MET A 324 -26.67 10.15 24.20
C MET A 324 -27.30 11.10 25.23
N ALA A 325 -26.49 11.72 26.10
CA ALA A 325 -27.00 12.77 27.03
C ALA A 325 -27.50 14.00 26.27
N GLN A 326 -27.10 14.26 25.04
CA GLN A 326 -27.68 15.32 24.22
C GLN A 326 -29.15 15.02 23.81
N ARG A 327 -29.47 13.71 23.64
CA ARG A 327 -30.79 13.19 23.25
C ARG A 327 -31.13 11.95 24.08
N PRO A 328 -31.49 12.09 25.38
CA PRO A 328 -31.78 10.93 26.24
C PRO A 328 -33.01 10.12 25.81
N ASP A 329 -33.88 10.69 25.00
CA ASP A 329 -35.07 10.13 24.39
C ASP A 329 -34.85 9.49 23.01
N ALA A 330 -33.58 9.42 22.55
CA ALA A 330 -33.22 8.85 21.25
C ALA A 330 -33.78 7.44 21.07
N LYS A 331 -34.40 7.19 19.91
CA LYS A 331 -34.98 5.89 19.52
C LYS A 331 -34.12 5.16 18.50
N ASN A 332 -33.58 5.88 17.55
CA ASN A 332 -32.80 5.32 16.47
C ASN A 332 -31.36 5.82 16.59
N VAL A 333 -30.44 4.93 16.88
CA VAL A 333 -29.01 5.23 17.02
C VAL A 333 -28.22 4.48 15.94
N LEU A 334 -27.42 5.20 15.19
CA LEU A 334 -26.45 4.60 14.27
C LEU A 334 -25.07 4.57 14.96
N LEU A 335 -24.51 3.40 15.07
CA LEU A 335 -23.13 3.19 15.54
C LEU A 335 -22.26 2.68 14.39
N ILE A 336 -21.25 3.46 14.01
CA ILE A 336 -20.27 3.10 12.98
C ILE A 336 -19.00 2.68 13.67
N SER A 337 -18.66 1.37 13.55
CA SER A 337 -17.53 0.70 14.23
C SER A 337 -17.69 0.65 15.77
N GLY A 338 -16.77 -0.02 16.45
CA GLY A 338 -16.66 -0.04 17.91
C GLY A 338 -17.73 -0.83 18.68
N GLY A 339 -18.82 -1.29 18.06
CA GLY A 339 -19.94 -1.90 18.78
C GLY A 339 -19.59 -3.17 19.56
N ALA A 340 -18.63 -3.94 19.08
CA ALA A 340 -18.16 -5.17 19.72
C ALA A 340 -17.38 -4.91 21.02
N SER A 341 -16.87 -3.69 21.25
CA SER A 341 -16.17 -3.29 22.49
C SER A 341 -17.07 -3.21 23.72
N GLY A 342 -18.39 -3.16 23.50
CA GLY A 342 -19.41 -2.91 24.50
C GLY A 342 -20.20 -1.60 24.25
N THR A 343 -19.77 -0.75 23.33
CA THR A 343 -20.43 0.52 22.98
C THR A 343 -21.88 0.29 22.56
N ALA A 344 -22.17 -0.73 21.73
CA ALA A 344 -23.56 -1.05 21.33
C ALA A 344 -24.43 -1.40 22.51
N ARG A 345 -23.93 -2.20 23.45
CA ARG A 345 -24.67 -2.59 24.67
C ARG A 345 -24.84 -1.42 25.63
N GLU A 346 -23.84 -0.55 25.76
CA GLU A 346 -23.91 0.63 26.62
C GLU A 346 -25.02 1.59 26.16
N ILE A 347 -25.23 1.76 24.85
CA ILE A 347 -26.34 2.55 24.30
C ILE A 347 -27.69 2.01 24.74
N LEU A 348 -27.83 0.69 24.90
CA LEU A 348 -29.10 0.08 25.34
C LEU A 348 -29.50 0.39 26.79
N LYS A 349 -28.64 1.02 27.58
CA LYS A 349 -29.03 1.59 28.89
C LYS A 349 -30.08 2.69 28.74
N TYR A 350 -30.16 3.31 27.56
CA TYR A 350 -31.27 4.20 27.19
C TYR A 350 -32.46 3.36 26.73
N PRO A 351 -33.60 3.36 27.47
CA PRO A 351 -34.62 2.33 27.30
C PRO A 351 -35.29 2.28 25.93
N GLN A 352 -35.35 3.43 25.24
CA GLN A 352 -36.02 3.54 23.94
C GLN A 352 -35.09 3.30 22.75
N ALA A 353 -33.76 3.21 22.99
CA ALA A 353 -32.76 3.14 21.93
C ALA A 353 -32.76 1.77 21.22
N ASN A 354 -32.77 1.83 19.90
CA ASN A 354 -32.43 0.74 19.00
C ASN A 354 -31.17 1.14 18.24
N VAL A 355 -30.26 0.19 18.07
CA VAL A 355 -28.92 0.44 17.50
C VAL A 355 -28.78 -0.28 16.18
N ASP A 356 -28.57 0.47 15.11
CA ASP A 356 -28.01 -0.05 13.86
C ASP A 356 -26.49 0.02 13.99
N TYR A 357 -25.84 -1.13 14.23
CA TYR A 357 -24.39 -1.24 14.35
C TYR A 357 -23.78 -1.69 13.04
N VAL A 358 -22.99 -0.81 12.43
CA VAL A 358 -22.32 -1.03 11.15
C VAL A 358 -20.85 -1.34 11.38
N GLU A 359 -20.42 -2.54 10.97
CA GLU A 359 -19.04 -3.00 11.10
C GLU A 359 -18.49 -3.46 9.76
N LEU A 360 -17.29 -3.02 9.45
CA LEU A 360 -16.63 -3.29 8.17
C LEU A 360 -16.11 -4.73 8.09
N ASP A 361 -15.40 -5.20 9.12
CA ASP A 361 -14.77 -6.52 9.11
C ASP A 361 -15.69 -7.61 9.69
N PRO A 362 -16.19 -8.55 8.85
CA PRO A 362 -16.99 -9.65 9.32
C PRO A 362 -16.24 -10.57 10.32
N LEU A 363 -14.89 -10.64 10.23
CA LEU A 363 -14.09 -11.46 11.13
C LEU A 363 -14.15 -10.94 12.57
N VAL A 364 -14.11 -9.62 12.75
CA VAL A 364 -14.27 -8.99 14.08
C VAL A 364 -15.62 -9.37 14.68
N LEU A 365 -16.70 -9.31 13.87
CA LEU A 365 -18.05 -9.70 14.32
C LEU A 365 -18.14 -11.18 14.71
N ASP A 366 -17.58 -12.06 13.88
CA ASP A 366 -17.62 -13.50 14.11
C ASP A 366 -16.85 -13.91 15.36
N VAL A 367 -15.69 -13.32 15.58
CA VAL A 367 -14.86 -13.59 16.76
C VAL A 367 -15.49 -12.97 18.00
N ALA A 368 -16.01 -11.75 17.91
CA ALA A 368 -16.72 -11.11 19.03
C ALA A 368 -17.97 -11.91 19.44
N ARG A 369 -18.77 -12.42 18.51
CA ARG A 369 -19.92 -13.28 18.82
C ARG A 369 -19.54 -14.58 19.54
N ARG A 370 -18.35 -15.13 19.27
CA ARG A 370 -17.84 -16.34 19.93
C ARG A 370 -17.30 -16.08 21.32
N LEU A 371 -16.53 -15.01 21.48
CA LEU A 371 -15.82 -14.70 22.74
C LEU A 371 -16.62 -13.79 23.67
N LEU A 372 -17.48 -12.93 23.13
CA LEU A 372 -18.22 -11.88 23.82
C LEU A 372 -19.70 -11.88 23.38
N PRO A 373 -20.42 -13.02 23.47
CA PRO A 373 -21.80 -13.13 22.96
C PRO A 373 -22.75 -12.12 23.58
N GLU A 374 -22.51 -11.74 24.83
CA GLU A 374 -23.34 -10.77 25.56
C GLU A 374 -23.30 -9.36 24.99
N GLN A 375 -22.25 -8.98 24.24
CA GLN A 375 -22.10 -7.61 23.72
C GLN A 375 -23.03 -7.31 22.54
N LEU A 376 -23.37 -8.33 21.75
CA LEU A 376 -24.12 -8.16 20.50
C LEU A 376 -25.46 -8.93 20.48
N ASN A 377 -25.76 -9.75 21.50
CA ASN A 377 -26.95 -10.61 21.52
C ASN A 377 -28.13 -9.93 22.22
N ASP A 378 -28.62 -8.83 21.67
CA ASP A 378 -29.88 -8.17 22.08
C ASP A 378 -30.69 -7.84 20.80
N HIS A 379 -32.02 -8.04 20.86
CA HIS A 379 -32.92 -7.81 19.72
C HIS A 379 -32.99 -6.35 19.26
N ARG A 380 -32.57 -5.41 20.08
CA ARG A 380 -32.46 -3.98 19.75
C ARG A 380 -31.15 -3.60 19.03
N ILE A 381 -30.20 -4.56 18.92
CA ILE A 381 -28.94 -4.35 18.17
C ILE A 381 -29.07 -5.02 16.81
N HIS A 382 -29.13 -4.24 15.76
CA HIS A 382 -29.12 -4.70 14.37
C HIS A 382 -27.71 -4.61 13.81
N VAL A 383 -27.00 -5.72 13.76
CA VAL A 383 -25.64 -5.77 13.22
C VAL A 383 -25.66 -5.81 11.70
N ILE A 384 -24.98 -4.87 11.07
CA ILE A 384 -24.91 -4.67 9.62
C ILE A 384 -23.45 -4.77 9.20
N ASN A 385 -23.10 -5.78 8.42
CA ASN A 385 -21.75 -5.89 7.88
C ASN A 385 -21.66 -5.09 6.58
N ALA A 386 -21.13 -3.88 6.66
CA ALA A 386 -20.98 -2.96 5.54
C ALA A 386 -19.91 -1.89 5.83
N ASP A 387 -19.49 -1.20 4.80
CA ASP A 387 -18.75 0.04 4.95
C ASP A 387 -19.65 1.14 5.51
N GLY A 388 -19.26 1.75 6.64
CA GLY A 388 -20.07 2.72 7.37
C GLY A 388 -20.48 3.93 6.52
N ARG A 389 -19.58 4.46 5.68
CA ARG A 389 -19.88 5.59 4.81
C ARG A 389 -20.82 5.20 3.67
N GLN A 390 -20.65 4.02 3.09
CA GLN A 390 -21.56 3.51 2.07
C GLN A 390 -22.94 3.24 2.64
N TYR A 391 -23.03 2.73 3.86
CA TYR A 391 -24.29 2.57 4.57
C TYR A 391 -25.02 3.90 4.75
N VAL A 392 -24.33 4.94 5.21
CA VAL A 392 -24.89 6.30 5.38
C VAL A 392 -25.40 6.85 4.04
N LYS A 393 -24.69 6.60 2.92
CA LYS A 393 -25.12 7.04 1.58
C LYS A 393 -26.38 6.32 1.10
N GLN A 394 -26.60 5.07 1.50
CA GLN A 394 -27.64 4.21 0.95
C GLN A 394 -28.86 4.06 1.84
N THR A 395 -28.73 4.32 3.14
CA THR A 395 -29.84 4.18 4.09
C THR A 395 -30.91 5.23 3.88
N GLY A 396 -32.17 4.81 3.89
CA GLY A 396 -33.33 5.71 3.93
C GLY A 396 -33.81 6.01 5.36
N ARG A 397 -33.14 5.46 6.40
CA ARG A 397 -33.50 5.68 7.80
C ARG A 397 -33.02 7.02 8.30
N ARG A 398 -33.69 7.55 9.33
CA ARG A 398 -33.25 8.73 10.07
C ARG A 398 -32.86 8.34 11.48
N TYR A 399 -31.80 8.97 11.99
CA TYR A 399 -31.22 8.68 13.29
C TYR A 399 -31.26 9.91 14.20
N ASP A 400 -31.56 9.67 15.48
CA ASP A 400 -31.53 10.71 16.50
C ASP A 400 -30.08 10.99 16.96
N VAL A 401 -29.25 9.94 16.97
CA VAL A 401 -27.83 10.02 17.30
C VAL A 401 -27.03 9.15 16.33
N VAL A 402 -25.94 9.69 15.83
CA VAL A 402 -24.93 8.97 15.06
C VAL A 402 -23.61 9.03 15.82
N ILE A 403 -23.08 7.87 16.18
CA ILE A 403 -21.78 7.73 16.85
C ILE A 403 -20.81 7.09 15.89
N VAL A 404 -19.68 7.75 15.61
CA VAL A 404 -18.56 7.21 14.83
C VAL A 404 -17.45 6.84 15.82
N ASP A 405 -17.38 5.55 16.17
CA ASP A 405 -16.38 5.00 17.08
C ASP A 405 -15.24 4.34 16.27
N ALA A 406 -14.73 5.11 15.30
CA ALA A 406 -13.64 4.72 14.41
C ALA A 406 -12.29 5.22 14.96
N PRO A 407 -11.17 4.58 14.57
CA PRO A 407 -9.83 5.07 14.90
C PRO A 407 -9.57 6.49 14.40
N ASP A 408 -8.55 7.14 14.95
CA ASP A 408 -8.06 8.44 14.47
C ASP A 408 -7.70 8.38 12.97
N PRO A 409 -7.78 9.51 12.23
CA PRO A 409 -7.52 9.57 10.80
C PRO A 409 -6.03 9.35 10.46
N SER A 410 -5.51 8.17 10.79
CA SER A 410 -4.11 7.74 10.56
C SER A 410 -3.84 7.32 9.12
N THR A 411 -4.90 7.15 8.31
CA THR A 411 -4.84 6.84 6.89
C THR A 411 -5.86 7.67 6.12
N SER A 412 -5.63 7.90 4.84
CA SER A 412 -6.63 8.55 3.96
C SER A 412 -7.94 7.79 3.91
N GLN A 413 -7.86 6.46 4.08
CA GLN A 413 -9.02 5.58 4.16
C GLN A 413 -9.89 5.87 5.39
N ILE A 414 -9.31 6.03 6.57
CA ILE A 414 -10.03 6.37 7.80
C ILE A 414 -10.46 7.84 7.75
N ASN A 415 -9.61 8.73 7.22
CA ASN A 415 -9.88 10.16 7.10
C ASN A 415 -11.19 10.48 6.36
N ARG A 416 -11.64 9.60 5.44
CA ARG A 416 -12.92 9.78 4.72
C ARG A 416 -14.17 9.77 5.62
N LEU A 417 -14.05 9.34 6.90
CA LEU A 417 -15.09 9.43 7.93
C LEU A 417 -15.07 10.75 8.69
N TYR A 418 -14.15 11.66 8.35
CA TYR A 418 -13.97 12.96 9.02
C TYR A 418 -13.95 14.13 8.04
N THR A 419 -14.44 13.92 6.80
CA THR A 419 -14.47 14.95 5.75
C THR A 419 -15.79 15.71 5.76
N ARG A 420 -15.78 16.92 5.19
CA ARG A 420 -16.98 17.72 5.00
C ARG A 420 -18.06 16.93 4.26
N GLU A 421 -17.69 16.23 3.21
CA GLU A 421 -18.61 15.42 2.40
C GLU A 421 -19.26 14.29 3.21
N PHE A 422 -18.52 13.65 4.10
CA PHE A 422 -19.10 12.65 5.00
C PHE A 422 -20.03 13.29 6.03
N PHE A 423 -19.67 14.42 6.60
CA PHE A 423 -20.51 15.14 7.53
C PHE A 423 -21.82 15.61 6.88
N ASP A 424 -21.78 16.08 5.62
CA ASP A 424 -22.98 16.36 4.82
C ASP A 424 -23.86 15.11 4.63
N GLN A 425 -23.26 13.96 4.38
CA GLN A 425 -23.98 12.68 4.24
C GLN A 425 -24.65 12.28 5.55
N VAL A 426 -23.95 12.38 6.69
CA VAL A 426 -24.52 12.12 8.03
C VAL A 426 -25.63 13.10 8.34
N HIS A 427 -25.46 14.39 8.05
CA HIS A 427 -26.48 15.41 8.27
C HIS A 427 -27.81 15.09 7.59
N ARG A 428 -27.78 14.51 6.38
CA ARG A 428 -28.98 14.09 5.63
C ARG A 428 -29.75 12.94 6.29
N VAL A 429 -29.06 12.05 7.02
CA VAL A 429 -29.68 10.92 7.71
C VAL A 429 -29.98 11.22 9.19
N LEU A 430 -29.57 12.36 9.70
CA LEU A 430 -29.98 12.81 11.05
C LEU A 430 -31.44 13.25 11.06
N ALA A 431 -32.10 12.96 12.17
CA ALA A 431 -33.39 13.55 12.52
C ALA A 431 -33.23 15.05 12.79
N PRO A 432 -34.30 15.86 12.79
CA PRO A 432 -34.21 17.24 13.27
C PRO A 432 -33.60 17.31 14.69
N ASP A 433 -32.63 18.20 14.89
CA ASP A 433 -31.84 18.31 16.11
C ASP A 433 -31.07 17.01 16.50
N GLY A 434 -30.89 16.07 15.57
CA GLY A 434 -30.06 14.88 15.78
C GLY A 434 -28.60 15.24 16.00
N VAL A 435 -27.87 14.34 16.64
CA VAL A 435 -26.48 14.59 17.09
C VAL A 435 -25.52 13.63 16.39
N LEU A 436 -24.47 14.17 15.77
CA LEU A 436 -23.28 13.44 15.37
C LEU A 436 -22.25 13.50 16.49
N SER A 437 -21.62 12.37 16.81
CA SER A 437 -20.52 12.29 17.78
C SER A 437 -19.36 11.45 17.26
N PHE A 438 -18.14 11.88 17.51
CA PHE A 438 -16.89 11.12 17.35
C PHE A 438 -15.80 11.67 18.28
N SER A 439 -14.68 10.95 18.42
CA SER A 439 -13.55 11.42 19.22
C SER A 439 -12.27 11.48 18.42
N LEU A 440 -11.37 12.43 18.74
CA LEU A 440 -10.04 12.55 18.14
C LEU A 440 -8.98 12.92 19.18
N GLY A 441 -7.82 12.28 19.07
CA GLY A 441 -6.62 12.56 19.85
C GLY A 441 -6.82 12.39 21.36
N GLY A 442 -5.79 12.01 22.08
CA GLY A 442 -5.80 11.94 23.54
C GLY A 442 -5.73 13.33 24.19
N TYR A 443 -6.37 13.51 25.35
CA TYR A 443 -6.26 14.71 26.16
C TYR A 443 -5.58 14.38 27.49
N GLU A 444 -4.30 14.74 27.65
CA GLU A 444 -3.47 14.41 28.80
C GLU A 444 -3.21 15.60 29.72
N GLY A 445 -4.18 16.50 29.87
CA GLY A 445 -4.07 17.68 30.75
C GLY A 445 -3.51 18.93 30.06
N TYR A 446 -2.96 18.85 28.86
CA TYR A 446 -2.59 19.99 28.01
C TYR A 446 -2.81 19.66 26.54
N ILE A 447 -2.93 20.68 25.70
CA ILE A 447 -3.08 20.55 24.25
C ILE A 447 -1.80 21.01 23.58
N SER A 448 -1.07 20.07 22.95
CA SER A 448 0.13 20.39 22.15
C SER A 448 -0.26 21.22 20.91
N LYS A 449 0.74 21.89 20.30
CA LYS A 449 0.49 22.69 19.06
C LYS A 449 -0.04 21.83 17.92
N GLU A 450 0.40 20.60 17.83
CA GLU A 450 -0.01 19.63 16.80
C GLU A 450 -1.44 19.15 17.05
N LEU A 451 -1.76 18.79 18.30
CA LEU A 451 -3.12 18.42 18.70
C LEU A 451 -4.09 19.61 18.54
N ALA A 452 -3.65 20.82 18.87
CA ALA A 452 -4.43 22.04 18.67
C ALA A 452 -4.86 22.22 17.21
N ARG A 453 -3.96 22.00 16.26
CA ARG A 453 -4.26 22.07 14.82
C ARG A 453 -5.23 20.99 14.38
N LEU A 454 -5.06 19.77 14.89
CA LEU A 454 -5.96 18.65 14.61
C LEU A 454 -7.39 18.98 15.05
N ILE A 455 -7.54 19.48 16.27
CA ILE A 455 -8.84 19.88 16.85
C ILE A 455 -9.46 21.03 16.04
N ALA A 456 -8.68 22.06 15.70
CA ALA A 456 -9.18 23.21 14.95
C ALA A 456 -9.67 22.83 13.54
N VAL A 457 -8.97 21.94 12.84
CA VAL A 457 -9.38 21.47 11.51
C VAL A 457 -10.67 20.65 11.59
N ALA A 458 -10.77 19.74 12.56
CA ALA A 458 -11.97 18.91 12.72
C ALA A 458 -13.20 19.77 13.08
N GLU A 459 -13.05 20.70 14.02
CA GLU A 459 -14.11 21.64 14.39
C GLU A 459 -14.54 22.52 13.22
N ARG A 460 -13.57 23.15 12.53
CA ARG A 460 -13.84 23.99 11.36
C ARG A 460 -14.56 23.23 10.24
N THR A 461 -14.22 21.94 10.05
CA THR A 461 -14.88 21.10 9.06
C THR A 461 -16.33 20.81 9.44
N LEU A 462 -16.60 20.51 10.74
CA LEU A 462 -17.97 20.35 11.27
C LEU A 462 -18.80 21.62 11.14
N ALA A 463 -18.23 22.78 11.47
CA ALA A 463 -18.89 24.08 11.41
C ALA A 463 -19.30 24.52 9.99
N GLN A 464 -18.79 23.85 8.92
CA GLN A 464 -19.30 24.04 7.56
C GLN A 464 -20.68 23.41 7.34
N VAL A 465 -21.07 22.43 8.17
CA VAL A 465 -22.24 21.59 7.96
C VAL A 465 -23.28 21.81 9.07
N TYR A 466 -22.84 21.90 10.30
CA TYR A 466 -23.71 22.01 11.49
C TYR A 466 -23.70 23.41 12.10
N LYS A 467 -24.85 23.81 12.65
CA LYS A 467 -24.99 25.13 13.31
C LYS A 467 -24.28 25.21 14.66
N ASN A 468 -24.24 24.09 15.38
CA ASN A 468 -23.66 24.01 16.70
C ASN A 468 -22.64 22.90 16.77
N VAL A 469 -21.42 23.19 17.21
CA VAL A 469 -20.34 22.25 17.49
C VAL A 469 -19.92 22.45 18.96
N LEU A 470 -19.86 21.36 19.70
CA LEU A 470 -19.39 21.31 21.08
C LEU A 470 -18.29 20.28 21.22
N ILE A 471 -17.17 20.64 21.79
CA ILE A 471 -16.07 19.71 22.06
C ILE A 471 -15.97 19.52 23.57
N LEU A 472 -16.04 18.26 24.01
CA LEU A 472 -15.93 17.86 25.40
C LEU A 472 -14.61 17.15 25.63
N PRO A 473 -13.73 17.67 26.53
CA PRO A 473 -12.51 16.96 26.92
C PRO A 473 -12.86 15.77 27.82
N GLY A 474 -12.30 14.62 27.49
CA GLY A 474 -12.39 13.38 28.25
C GLY A 474 -11.04 12.67 28.23
N THR A 475 -11.01 11.34 28.16
CA THR A 475 -9.80 10.57 27.80
C THR A 475 -9.33 10.93 26.39
N ARG A 476 -10.30 11.30 25.55
CA ARG A 476 -10.11 11.84 24.20
C ARG A 476 -10.86 13.18 24.06
N ASN A 477 -10.70 13.87 22.94
CA ASN A 477 -11.52 15.04 22.64
C ASN A 477 -12.77 14.58 21.88
N PHE A 478 -13.95 14.69 22.50
CA PHE A 478 -15.23 14.28 21.92
C PHE A 478 -15.88 15.45 21.19
N PHE A 479 -16.14 15.29 19.91
CA PHE A 479 -16.80 16.25 19.05
C PHE A 479 -18.27 15.91 18.93
N LEU A 480 -19.12 16.85 19.26
CA LEU A 480 -20.57 16.78 19.13
C LEU A 480 -21.02 17.86 18.16
N ALA A 481 -21.84 17.49 17.16
CA ALA A 481 -22.35 18.42 16.18
C ALA A 481 -23.86 18.22 15.95
N SER A 482 -24.60 19.31 15.85
CA SER A 482 -26.06 19.32 15.68
C SER A 482 -26.56 20.64 15.15
N ASP A 483 -27.74 20.67 14.53
CA ASP A 483 -28.50 21.90 14.30
C ASP A 483 -29.28 22.34 15.53
N GLY A 484 -29.54 21.42 16.47
CA GLY A 484 -30.15 21.66 17.75
C GLY A 484 -29.17 22.18 18.82
N ARG A 485 -29.67 22.49 20.00
CA ARG A 485 -28.84 22.99 21.12
C ARG A 485 -28.05 21.83 21.74
N LEU A 486 -26.74 22.03 21.91
CA LEU A 486 -25.83 21.14 22.61
C LEU A 486 -25.52 21.73 24.00
N THR A 487 -25.30 20.85 25.00
CA THR A 487 -25.01 21.25 26.38
C THR A 487 -23.82 20.48 26.96
N PRO A 488 -22.93 21.14 27.70
CA PRO A 488 -21.88 20.47 28.47
C PRO A 488 -22.40 19.87 29.80
N ALA A 489 -23.67 20.10 30.17
CA ALA A 489 -24.27 19.57 31.39
C ALA A 489 -24.65 18.08 31.28
N VAL A 490 -23.67 17.24 30.89
CA VAL A 490 -23.84 15.80 30.65
C VAL A 490 -24.27 15.08 31.92
N ALA A 491 -23.67 15.42 33.07
CA ALA A 491 -24.01 14.84 34.37
C ALA A 491 -25.49 14.98 34.74
N ASP A 492 -26.02 16.22 34.60
CA ASP A 492 -27.41 16.49 34.92
C ASP A 492 -28.38 15.69 34.02
N ARG A 493 -28.03 15.58 32.74
CA ARG A 493 -28.84 14.85 31.77
C ARG A 493 -28.84 13.32 32.02
N ILE A 494 -27.71 12.74 32.40
CA ILE A 494 -27.59 11.31 32.77
C ILE A 494 -28.43 11.02 34.01
N GLU A 495 -28.31 11.86 35.04
CA GLU A 495 -29.07 11.68 36.30
C GLU A 495 -30.57 11.88 36.11
N GLN A 496 -30.99 12.91 35.36
CA GLN A 496 -32.40 13.13 35.03
C GLN A 496 -33.01 11.98 34.24
N ALA A 497 -32.24 11.36 33.36
CA ALA A 497 -32.67 10.21 32.61
C ALA A 497 -32.59 8.89 33.41
N GLY A 498 -32.01 8.88 34.62
CA GLY A 498 -31.87 7.71 35.48
C GLY A 498 -30.92 6.66 34.89
N ILE A 499 -29.94 7.06 34.10
CA ILE A 499 -29.04 6.11 33.41
C ILE A 499 -27.92 5.64 34.36
N PRO A 500 -27.77 4.33 34.61
CA PRO A 500 -26.73 3.81 35.47
C PRO A 500 -25.35 3.83 34.79
N THR A 501 -24.40 4.54 35.36
CA THR A 501 -22.99 4.57 34.90
C THR A 501 -22.08 3.93 35.96
N ARG A 502 -20.96 3.35 35.56
CA ARG A 502 -19.94 2.77 36.46
C ARG A 502 -18.86 3.79 36.80
N LEU A 503 -18.31 4.47 35.82
CA LEU A 503 -17.21 5.42 35.96
C LEU A 503 -17.63 6.84 35.58
N VAL A 504 -18.34 7.04 34.47
CA VAL A 504 -18.72 8.35 33.96
C VAL A 504 -19.95 8.88 34.72
N ASN A 505 -19.78 9.09 36.00
CA ASN A 505 -20.76 9.68 36.91
C ASN A 505 -20.50 11.18 37.12
N ARG A 506 -21.33 11.84 37.96
CA ARG A 506 -21.20 13.29 38.28
C ARG A 506 -19.79 13.67 38.76
N SER A 507 -19.21 12.89 39.66
CA SER A 507 -17.87 13.20 40.20
C SER A 507 -16.80 13.14 39.12
N TYR A 508 -16.86 12.13 38.26
CA TYR A 508 -15.98 12.01 37.10
C TYR A 508 -16.17 13.19 36.14
N LEU A 509 -17.40 13.45 35.72
CA LEU A 509 -17.72 14.52 34.78
C LEU A 509 -17.34 15.92 35.28
N ASN A 510 -17.52 16.18 36.58
CA ASN A 510 -17.07 17.41 37.18
C ASN A 510 -15.54 17.56 37.19
N ALA A 511 -14.80 16.49 37.28
CA ALA A 511 -13.34 16.49 37.17
C ALA A 511 -12.85 16.62 35.71
N MET A 512 -13.59 16.04 34.77
CA MET A 512 -13.22 16.07 33.35
C MET A 512 -13.67 17.34 32.63
N LEU A 513 -14.87 17.83 32.91
CA LEU A 513 -15.47 18.99 32.23
C LEU A 513 -15.29 20.28 33.02
N THR A 514 -14.10 20.52 33.61
CA THR A 514 -13.80 21.75 34.32
C THR A 514 -13.80 22.99 33.40
N PRO A 515 -14.14 24.17 33.90
CA PRO A 515 -14.09 25.41 33.11
C PRO A 515 -12.75 25.64 32.42
N ASP A 516 -11.63 25.31 33.08
CA ASP A 516 -10.27 25.48 32.53
C ASP A 516 -10.01 24.54 31.36
N ARG A 517 -10.34 23.23 31.49
CA ARG A 517 -10.21 22.26 30.40
C ARG A 517 -11.09 22.64 29.20
N MET A 518 -12.31 23.07 29.46
CA MET A 518 -13.21 23.59 28.41
C MET A 518 -12.67 24.87 27.76
N ALA A 519 -12.02 25.75 28.53
CA ALA A 519 -11.40 26.96 28.00
C ALA A 519 -10.15 26.62 27.15
N ASP A 520 -9.34 25.62 27.54
CA ASP A 520 -8.18 25.15 26.78
C ASP A 520 -8.59 24.68 25.39
N VAL A 521 -9.64 23.85 25.29
CA VAL A 521 -10.18 23.42 24.01
C VAL A 521 -10.68 24.63 23.18
N ARG A 522 -11.37 25.58 23.77
CA ARG A 522 -11.86 26.77 23.04
C ARG A 522 -10.74 27.65 22.51
N ARG A 523 -9.62 27.80 23.25
CA ARG A 523 -8.49 28.63 22.84
C ARG A 523 -7.79 28.15 21.58
N VAL A 524 -7.89 26.85 21.27
CA VAL A 524 -7.22 26.26 20.09
C VAL A 524 -8.07 26.35 18.84
N LEU A 525 -9.34 26.71 18.92
CA LEU A 525 -10.22 26.87 17.77
C LEU A 525 -9.79 28.05 16.91
N SER A 526 -9.91 27.92 15.59
CA SER A 526 -9.49 28.94 14.65
C SER A 526 -10.36 28.91 13.38
N ASP A 527 -10.96 30.06 13.07
CA ASP A 527 -11.71 30.25 11.83
C ASP A 527 -10.84 30.19 10.55
N GLN A 528 -9.52 30.27 10.71
CA GLN A 528 -8.56 30.17 9.60
C GLN A 528 -8.04 28.74 9.39
N ALA A 529 -8.48 27.76 10.19
CA ALA A 529 -8.10 26.37 9.99
C ALA A 529 -8.58 25.88 8.61
N PRO A 530 -7.80 25.04 7.89
CA PRO A 530 -8.25 24.47 6.63
C PRO A 530 -9.40 23.49 6.85
N ILE A 531 -10.19 23.26 5.80
CA ILE A 531 -11.30 22.29 5.81
C ILE A 531 -10.79 20.95 5.30
N ASN A 532 -11.19 19.88 5.98
CA ASN A 532 -10.87 18.53 5.58
C ASN A 532 -11.87 18.04 4.52
N GLU A 533 -11.40 17.75 3.32
CA GLU A 533 -12.20 17.32 2.19
C GLU A 533 -11.71 15.96 1.64
N ASP A 534 -12.55 15.24 0.91
CA ASP A 534 -12.24 13.92 0.38
C ASP A 534 -10.96 13.90 -0.49
N PHE A 535 -10.80 14.89 -1.37
CA PHE A 535 -9.64 15.00 -2.25
C PHE A 535 -8.54 15.95 -1.73
N ASN A 536 -8.73 16.47 -0.52
CA ASN A 536 -7.75 17.26 0.23
C ASN A 536 -7.76 16.84 1.70
N PRO A 537 -7.23 15.65 2.04
CA PRO A 537 -7.34 15.03 3.37
C PRO A 537 -6.36 15.64 4.38
N ILE A 538 -6.52 16.93 4.66
CA ILE A 538 -5.58 17.71 5.50
C ILE A 538 -5.57 17.25 6.96
N LEU A 539 -6.69 16.72 7.48
CA LEU A 539 -6.78 16.23 8.85
C LEU A 539 -5.83 15.04 9.08
N TYR A 540 -5.73 14.14 8.09
CA TYR A 540 -4.73 13.07 8.09
C TYR A 540 -3.29 13.62 8.24
N PHE A 541 -2.94 14.69 7.53
CA PHE A 541 -1.61 15.31 7.66
C PHE A 541 -1.35 15.85 9.07
N TYR A 542 -2.34 16.53 9.69
CA TYR A 542 -2.18 17.03 11.05
C TYR A 542 -2.15 15.90 12.07
N HIS A 543 -2.90 14.81 11.84
CA HIS A 543 -2.79 13.61 12.66
C HIS A 543 -1.40 12.97 12.55
N LEU A 544 -0.88 12.85 11.34
CA LEU A 544 0.48 12.36 11.11
C LEU A 544 1.54 13.23 11.82
N ARG A 545 1.40 14.56 11.75
CA ARG A 545 2.28 15.47 12.49
C ARG A 545 2.15 15.33 13.99
N TYR A 546 0.94 15.16 14.51
CA TYR A 546 0.70 14.90 15.93
C TYR A 546 1.35 13.59 16.35
N TRP A 547 1.19 12.52 15.58
CA TRP A 547 1.83 11.24 15.82
C TRP A 547 3.38 11.35 15.80
N ILE A 548 3.94 11.99 14.77
CA ILE A 548 5.38 12.22 14.67
C ILE A 548 5.91 13.04 15.86
N SER A 549 5.14 13.99 16.38
CA SER A 549 5.58 14.84 17.49
C SER A 549 5.75 14.11 18.82
N GLN A 550 5.21 12.90 18.93
CA GLN A 550 5.37 12.03 20.10
C GLN A 550 6.75 11.36 20.13
N PHE A 551 7.48 11.36 19.00
CA PHE A 551 8.82 10.78 18.88
C PHE A 551 9.89 11.86 18.80
N THR A 552 11.03 11.59 19.39
CA THR A 552 12.23 12.43 19.19
C THR A 552 12.83 12.13 17.83
N LEU A 553 12.48 12.92 16.82
CA LEU A 553 13.11 12.80 15.49
C LEU A 553 14.56 13.24 15.57
N ARG A 554 15.48 12.31 15.42
CA ARG A 554 16.90 12.60 15.20
C ARG A 554 17.22 12.29 13.74
N PHE A 555 17.13 13.31 12.89
CA PHE A 555 17.69 13.19 11.53
C PHE A 555 19.19 12.97 11.66
N GLY A 556 19.63 11.75 11.38
CA GLY A 556 21.01 11.35 11.49
C GLY A 556 21.79 11.64 10.20
N PHE A 557 23.10 11.42 10.27
CA PHE A 557 23.98 11.50 9.09
C PHE A 557 23.59 10.50 8.00
N PHE A 558 22.91 9.40 8.36
CA PHE A 558 22.47 8.38 7.41
C PHE A 558 21.37 8.91 6.47
N GLU A 559 20.32 9.51 7.02
CA GLU A 559 19.21 10.06 6.24
C GLU A 559 19.69 11.25 5.38
N ALA A 560 20.52 12.12 5.95
CA ALA A 560 21.14 13.22 5.22
C ALA A 560 21.99 12.69 4.07
N GLY A 561 22.77 11.64 4.29
CA GLY A 561 23.58 10.97 3.27
C GLY A 561 22.72 10.40 2.12
N LEU A 562 21.60 9.74 2.44
CA LEU A 562 20.67 9.22 1.44
C LEU A 562 20.07 10.35 0.58
N VAL A 563 19.67 11.45 1.20
CA VAL A 563 19.14 12.62 0.47
C VAL A 563 20.20 13.22 -0.46
N VAL A 564 21.44 13.37 0.02
CA VAL A 564 22.55 13.89 -0.79
C VAL A 564 22.85 12.96 -1.98
N ILE A 565 22.91 11.65 -1.76
CA ILE A 565 23.11 10.67 -2.84
C ILE A 565 21.99 10.77 -3.88
N LEU A 566 20.75 10.88 -3.44
CA LEU A 566 19.59 11.05 -4.30
C LEU A 566 19.69 12.33 -5.14
N LEU A 567 19.99 13.46 -4.51
CA LEU A 567 20.15 14.75 -5.22
C LEU A 567 21.28 14.69 -6.26
N ILE A 568 22.40 14.05 -5.92
CA ILE A 568 23.50 13.83 -6.87
C ILE A 568 23.05 12.95 -8.04
N TYR A 569 22.27 11.91 -7.77
CA TYR A 569 21.71 11.02 -8.79
C TYR A 569 20.79 11.80 -9.75
N LEU A 570 19.83 12.55 -9.19
CA LEU A 570 18.89 13.36 -9.97
C LEU A 570 19.60 14.40 -10.85
N ALA A 571 20.63 15.09 -10.33
CA ALA A 571 21.42 16.07 -11.05
C ALA A 571 22.23 15.46 -12.23
N ARG A 572 22.47 14.15 -12.21
CA ARG A 572 23.22 13.41 -13.24
C ARG A 572 22.36 12.63 -14.22
N LEU A 573 21.03 12.73 -14.12
CA LEU A 573 20.12 12.02 -15.03
C LEU A 573 20.29 12.51 -16.47
N ARG A 574 20.51 11.56 -17.38
CA ARG A 574 20.52 11.79 -18.82
C ARG A 574 19.09 11.80 -19.38
N PRO A 575 18.83 12.35 -20.58
CA PRO A 575 17.47 12.49 -21.11
C PRO A 575 16.64 11.20 -21.14
N VAL A 576 17.21 10.06 -21.55
CA VAL A 576 16.45 8.78 -21.61
C VAL A 576 16.16 8.22 -20.21
N PRO A 577 17.10 8.09 -19.27
CA PRO A 577 16.79 7.77 -17.88
C PRO A 577 15.85 8.77 -17.20
N LEU A 578 15.88 10.07 -17.56
CA LEU A 578 14.94 11.07 -17.03
C LEU A 578 13.51 10.77 -17.47
N ALA A 579 13.28 10.33 -18.71
CA ALA A 579 11.97 9.93 -19.18
C ALA A 579 11.44 8.73 -18.37
N ILE A 580 12.24 7.71 -18.16
CA ILE A 580 11.85 6.55 -17.37
C ILE A 580 11.62 6.92 -15.89
N PHE A 581 12.46 7.77 -15.32
CA PHE A 581 12.27 8.28 -13.97
C PHE A 581 10.94 9.04 -13.82
N SER A 582 10.63 9.94 -14.77
CA SER A 582 9.38 10.71 -14.74
C SER A 582 8.15 9.83 -14.97
N GLY A 583 8.27 8.82 -15.86
CA GLY A 583 7.24 7.80 -16.06
C GLY A 583 6.99 6.96 -14.80
N GLY A 584 8.04 6.44 -14.16
CA GLY A 584 7.95 5.68 -12.91
C GLY A 584 7.37 6.51 -11.75
N PHE A 585 7.80 7.78 -11.62
CA PHE A 585 7.20 8.71 -10.64
C PHE A 585 5.70 8.90 -10.88
N ALA A 586 5.30 9.21 -12.12
CA ALA A 586 3.91 9.43 -12.48
C ALA A 586 3.06 8.15 -12.31
N ALA A 587 3.63 6.99 -12.66
CA ALA A 587 2.98 5.70 -12.49
C ALA A 587 2.57 5.46 -11.03
N SER A 588 3.53 5.50 -10.10
CA SER A 588 3.26 5.29 -8.67
C SER A 588 2.45 6.42 -8.05
N ALA A 589 2.70 7.67 -8.42
CA ALA A 589 1.92 8.82 -7.92
C ALA A 589 0.44 8.73 -8.30
N LEU A 590 0.15 8.46 -9.57
CA LEU A 590 -1.22 8.37 -10.06
C LEU A 590 -1.92 7.07 -9.66
N GLU A 591 -1.17 5.97 -9.47
CA GLU A 591 -1.71 4.74 -8.89
C GLU A 591 -2.24 4.98 -7.48
N VAL A 592 -1.47 5.68 -6.62
CA VAL A 592 -1.93 6.09 -5.29
C VAL A 592 -3.16 6.99 -5.36
N VAL A 593 -3.17 7.97 -6.28
CA VAL A 593 -4.33 8.86 -6.50
C VAL A 593 -5.58 8.09 -6.95
N LEU A 594 -5.44 7.17 -7.89
CA LEU A 594 -6.55 6.36 -8.39
C LEU A 594 -7.08 5.40 -7.33
N LEU A 595 -6.18 4.80 -6.53
CA LEU A 595 -6.55 3.95 -5.41
C LEU A 595 -7.34 4.73 -4.35
N LEU A 596 -6.86 5.90 -3.97
CA LEU A 596 -7.57 6.80 -3.06
C LEU A 596 -8.95 7.20 -3.62
N GLY A 597 -9.00 7.62 -4.88
CA GLY A 597 -10.25 7.95 -5.56
C GLY A 597 -11.25 6.78 -5.55
N PHE A 598 -10.77 5.57 -5.78
CA PHE A 598 -11.60 4.38 -5.71
C PHE A 598 -12.18 4.13 -4.30
N GLN A 599 -11.34 4.26 -3.26
CA GLN A 599 -11.75 4.11 -1.87
C GLN A 599 -12.78 5.17 -1.43
N ILE A 600 -12.61 6.42 -1.89
CA ILE A 600 -13.56 7.51 -1.62
C ILE A 600 -14.93 7.21 -2.25
N LEU A 601 -14.94 6.75 -3.50
CA LEU A 601 -16.16 6.55 -4.26
C LEU A 601 -16.92 5.27 -3.87
N HIS A 602 -16.20 4.16 -3.69
CA HIS A 602 -16.79 2.83 -3.56
C HIS A 602 -16.60 2.19 -2.18
N GLY A 603 -15.90 2.86 -1.26
CA GLY A 603 -15.62 2.32 0.05
C GLY A 603 -14.40 1.40 0.08
N CYS A 604 -14.19 0.79 1.23
CA CYS A 604 -13.03 -0.04 1.46
C CYS A 604 -13.38 -1.52 1.28
N VAL A 605 -12.99 -2.06 0.15
CA VAL A 605 -13.06 -3.51 -0.08
C VAL A 605 -11.69 -3.98 -0.53
N TYR A 606 -11.01 -4.71 0.33
CA TYR A 606 -9.60 -5.08 0.13
C TYR A 606 -9.32 -5.81 -1.19
N HIS A 607 -10.23 -6.71 -1.63
CA HIS A 607 -10.04 -7.40 -2.91
C HIS A 607 -10.12 -6.46 -4.13
N GLN A 608 -10.71 -5.27 -3.98
CA GLN A 608 -10.75 -4.26 -5.03
C GLN A 608 -9.39 -3.54 -5.17
N VAL A 609 -8.65 -3.37 -4.08
CA VAL A 609 -7.26 -2.88 -4.11
C VAL A 609 -6.40 -3.83 -4.94
N GLY A 610 -6.50 -5.13 -4.67
CA GLY A 610 -5.79 -6.14 -5.45
C GLY A 610 -6.19 -6.14 -6.94
N LEU A 611 -7.45 -5.85 -7.27
CA LEU A 611 -7.91 -5.69 -8.65
C LEU A 611 -7.20 -4.50 -9.34
N ILE A 612 -7.13 -3.33 -8.68
CA ILE A 612 -6.49 -2.13 -9.23
C ILE A 612 -5.02 -2.40 -9.51
N ILE A 613 -4.29 -2.97 -8.54
CA ILE A 613 -2.87 -3.30 -8.71
C ILE A 613 -2.68 -4.37 -9.82
N THR A 614 -3.58 -5.35 -9.91
CA THR A 614 -3.53 -6.35 -10.99
C THR A 614 -3.78 -5.71 -12.36
N MET A 615 -4.72 -4.75 -12.47
CA MET A 615 -4.97 -3.99 -13.70
C MET A 615 -3.77 -3.13 -14.09
N PHE A 616 -3.05 -2.56 -13.10
CA PHE A 616 -1.81 -1.84 -13.34
C PHE A 616 -0.74 -2.76 -13.95
N MET A 617 -0.48 -3.91 -13.34
CA MET A 617 0.48 -4.89 -13.88
C MET A 617 0.09 -5.40 -15.26
N LEU A 618 -1.21 -5.64 -15.50
CA LEU A 618 -1.73 -6.04 -16.80
C LEU A 618 -1.47 -4.97 -17.87
N GLY A 619 -1.67 -3.69 -17.52
CA GLY A 619 -1.39 -2.56 -18.38
C GLY A 619 0.09 -2.46 -18.76
N LEU A 620 1.00 -2.60 -17.79
CA LEU A 620 2.45 -2.64 -18.05
C LEU A 620 2.82 -3.77 -19.02
N GLY A 621 2.26 -4.96 -18.83
CA GLY A 621 2.46 -6.10 -19.72
C GLY A 621 1.96 -5.83 -21.13
N ILE A 622 0.71 -5.35 -21.29
CA ILE A 622 0.12 -5.02 -22.59
C ILE A 622 0.92 -3.93 -23.29
N GLY A 623 1.27 -2.85 -22.58
CA GLY A 623 2.07 -1.75 -23.11
C GLY A 623 3.43 -2.19 -23.61
N SER A 624 4.12 -3.01 -22.80
CA SER A 624 5.41 -3.59 -23.18
C SER A 624 5.32 -4.49 -24.42
N LEU A 625 4.30 -5.36 -24.46
CA LEU A 625 4.07 -6.26 -25.61
C LEU A 625 3.79 -5.47 -26.89
N ALA A 626 2.90 -4.48 -26.80
CA ALA A 626 2.55 -3.60 -27.92
C ALA A 626 3.79 -2.86 -28.44
N MET A 627 4.57 -2.24 -27.54
CA MET A 627 5.77 -1.50 -27.95
C MET A 627 6.83 -2.41 -28.55
N ASN A 628 7.05 -3.61 -28.00
CA ASN A 628 7.98 -4.59 -28.55
C ASN A 628 7.66 -4.95 -30.02
N ARG A 629 6.37 -4.97 -30.40
CA ARG A 629 5.92 -5.24 -31.78
C ARG A 629 6.22 -4.04 -32.72
N PHE A 630 6.03 -2.82 -32.22
CA PHE A 630 6.26 -1.59 -33.00
C PHE A 630 7.67 -1.03 -32.87
N LEU A 631 8.52 -1.64 -32.05
CA LEU A 631 9.87 -1.16 -31.73
C LEU A 631 10.71 -0.79 -32.96
N PRO A 632 10.72 -1.54 -34.10
CA PRO A 632 11.51 -1.18 -35.27
C PRO A 632 11.20 0.21 -35.83
N ARG A 633 9.93 0.64 -35.76
CA ARG A 633 9.43 1.89 -36.33
C ARG A 633 9.50 3.08 -35.37
N CYS A 634 9.72 2.82 -34.09
CA CYS A 634 9.71 3.84 -33.05
C CYS A 634 11.12 4.36 -32.74
N GLY A 635 11.23 5.62 -32.35
CA GLY A 635 12.47 6.29 -32.01
C GLY A 635 12.26 7.33 -30.90
N ARG A 636 13.20 8.21 -30.73
CA ARG A 636 13.25 9.22 -29.68
C ARG A 636 12.01 10.14 -29.62
N ASN A 637 11.47 10.55 -30.75
CA ASN A 637 10.28 11.40 -30.81
C ASN A 637 9.04 10.67 -30.28
N HIS A 638 8.96 9.35 -30.44
CA HIS A 638 7.89 8.56 -29.88
C HIS A 638 7.99 8.43 -28.35
N LEU A 639 9.23 8.42 -27.78
CA LEU A 639 9.41 8.46 -26.34
C LEU A 639 8.95 9.81 -25.76
N ALA A 640 9.27 10.92 -26.43
CA ALA A 640 8.76 12.25 -26.07
C ALA A 640 7.21 12.31 -26.19
N ALA A 641 6.63 11.68 -27.20
CA ALA A 641 5.19 11.62 -27.39
C ALA A 641 4.49 10.82 -26.29
N LEU A 642 5.10 9.73 -25.80
CA LEU A 642 4.58 8.97 -24.64
C LEU A 642 4.61 9.82 -23.37
N ALA A 643 5.71 10.51 -23.09
CA ALA A 643 5.78 11.43 -21.94
C ALA A 643 4.73 12.54 -22.02
N LEU A 644 4.44 13.08 -23.22
CA LEU A 644 3.34 14.04 -23.44
C LEU A 644 1.97 13.38 -23.23
N ALA A 645 1.78 12.14 -23.66
CA ALA A 645 0.53 11.41 -23.40
C ALA A 645 0.28 11.19 -21.90
N ILE A 646 1.34 10.83 -21.13
CA ILE A 646 1.26 10.72 -19.66
C ILE A 646 0.98 12.10 -19.04
N THR A 647 1.55 13.19 -19.56
CA THR A 647 1.24 14.55 -19.13
C THR A 647 -0.25 14.87 -19.28
N ILE A 648 -0.81 14.63 -20.48
CA ILE A 648 -2.25 14.88 -20.75
C ILE A 648 -3.11 13.99 -19.84
N TYR A 649 -2.77 12.72 -19.72
CA TYR A 649 -3.46 11.80 -18.83
C TYR A 649 -3.48 12.32 -17.39
N SER A 650 -2.32 12.73 -16.85
CA SER A 650 -2.19 13.28 -15.49
C SER A 650 -3.05 14.51 -15.26
N LEU A 651 -3.17 15.39 -16.27
CA LEU A 651 -4.03 16.57 -16.21
C LEU A 651 -5.53 16.22 -16.21
N CYS A 652 -5.93 15.13 -16.86
CA CYS A 652 -7.33 14.72 -16.94
C CYS A 652 -7.84 14.02 -15.65
N VAL A 653 -6.96 13.27 -14.94
CA VAL A 653 -7.32 12.46 -13.78
C VAL A 653 -8.13 13.23 -12.72
N PRO A 654 -7.69 14.40 -12.20
CA PRO A 654 -8.42 15.06 -11.12
C PRO A 654 -9.83 15.50 -11.54
N TYR A 655 -10.00 15.95 -12.78
CA TYR A 655 -11.32 16.36 -13.28
C TYR A 655 -12.28 15.18 -13.41
N ILE A 656 -11.77 14.02 -13.87
CA ILE A 656 -12.57 12.80 -13.96
C ILE A 656 -12.98 12.33 -12.57
N LEU A 657 -12.06 12.29 -11.60
CA LEU A 657 -12.36 11.89 -10.22
C LEU A 657 -13.37 12.83 -9.56
N MET A 658 -13.22 14.15 -9.74
CA MET A 658 -14.17 15.14 -9.23
C MET A 658 -15.55 15.00 -9.86
N PHE A 659 -15.62 14.72 -11.17
CA PHE A 659 -16.89 14.47 -11.86
C PHE A 659 -17.60 13.23 -11.32
N LEU A 660 -16.87 12.13 -11.16
CA LEU A 660 -17.39 10.89 -10.60
C LEU A 660 -17.84 11.04 -9.14
N GLY A 661 -17.14 11.88 -8.37
CA GLY A 661 -17.44 12.11 -6.94
C GLY A 661 -18.67 12.99 -6.68
N LYS A 662 -18.95 13.95 -7.57
CA LYS A 662 -20.06 14.90 -7.40
C LYS A 662 -21.45 14.33 -7.77
N SER A 663 -21.49 13.23 -8.49
CA SER A 663 -22.75 12.71 -9.02
C SER A 663 -23.37 11.66 -8.10
N GLU A 664 -24.55 11.93 -7.61
CA GLU A 664 -25.38 11.00 -6.82
C GLU A 664 -26.26 10.08 -7.70
N SER A 665 -26.10 10.16 -9.03
CA SER A 665 -26.90 9.34 -9.96
C SER A 665 -26.50 7.86 -9.88
N PRO A 666 -27.48 6.93 -9.74
CA PRO A 666 -27.20 5.48 -9.76
C PRO A 666 -26.45 5.03 -11.01
N THR A 667 -26.71 5.65 -12.15
CA THR A 667 -26.05 5.36 -13.43
C THR A 667 -24.56 5.67 -13.38
N ILE A 668 -24.18 6.79 -12.74
CA ILE A 668 -22.77 7.17 -12.60
C ILE A 668 -22.05 6.29 -11.57
N ALA A 669 -22.74 5.85 -10.52
CA ALA A 669 -22.20 4.87 -9.59
C ALA A 669 -21.85 3.54 -10.29
N TRP A 670 -22.68 3.07 -11.24
CA TRP A 670 -22.37 1.90 -12.05
C TRP A 670 -21.19 2.10 -13.02
N ILE A 671 -21.06 3.31 -13.60
CA ILE A 671 -19.98 3.65 -14.52
C ILE A 671 -18.66 3.86 -13.76
N SER A 672 -18.69 4.44 -12.58
CA SER A 672 -17.48 4.76 -11.79
C SER A 672 -16.74 3.51 -11.30
N TRP A 673 -17.45 2.39 -11.10
CA TRP A 673 -16.83 1.14 -10.65
C TRP A 673 -15.80 0.58 -11.64
N PRO A 674 -16.08 0.41 -12.96
CA PRO A 674 -15.08 -0.01 -13.93
C PRO A 674 -14.17 1.13 -14.40
N ALA A 675 -14.56 2.40 -14.22
CA ALA A 675 -13.82 3.55 -14.74
C ALA A 675 -12.42 3.64 -14.15
N ILE A 676 -12.26 3.51 -12.82
CA ILE A 676 -10.96 3.63 -12.16
C ILE A 676 -10.02 2.48 -12.54
N PRO A 677 -10.42 1.18 -12.49
CA PRO A 677 -9.59 0.09 -13.02
C PRO A 677 -9.18 0.29 -14.49
N VAL A 678 -10.06 0.81 -15.33
CA VAL A 678 -9.74 1.11 -16.74
C VAL A 678 -8.76 2.28 -16.84
N MET A 679 -8.92 3.33 -16.04
CA MET A 679 -7.95 4.43 -15.97
C MET A 679 -6.57 3.91 -15.52
N THR A 680 -6.53 3.06 -14.51
CA THR A 680 -5.28 2.43 -14.05
C THR A 680 -4.62 1.61 -15.16
N LEU A 681 -5.40 0.81 -15.89
CA LEU A 681 -4.93 0.04 -17.03
C LEU A 681 -4.34 0.95 -18.12
N LEU A 682 -5.03 2.03 -18.49
CA LEU A 682 -4.58 2.99 -19.52
C LEU A 682 -3.27 3.68 -19.14
N LEU A 683 -3.16 4.15 -17.89
CA LEU A 683 -1.90 4.70 -17.36
C LEU A 683 -0.76 3.70 -17.52
N ALA A 684 -0.99 2.50 -17.04
CA ALA A 684 0.03 1.45 -17.04
C ALA A 684 0.42 1.00 -18.46
N VAL A 685 -0.52 1.03 -19.42
CA VAL A 685 -0.20 0.78 -20.85
C VAL A 685 0.78 1.85 -21.36
N LEU A 686 0.54 3.12 -21.09
CA LEU A 686 1.44 4.22 -21.52
C LEU A 686 2.84 4.06 -20.92
N VAL A 687 2.93 3.82 -19.61
CA VAL A 687 4.20 3.62 -18.91
C VAL A 687 4.90 2.34 -19.36
N GLY A 688 4.15 1.25 -19.54
CA GLY A 688 4.67 -0.03 -20.03
C GLY A 688 5.26 0.05 -21.44
N MET A 689 4.80 1.00 -22.27
CA MET A 689 5.36 1.27 -23.60
C MET A 689 6.70 2.02 -23.52
N GLU A 690 6.94 2.83 -22.48
CA GLU A 690 8.15 3.62 -22.36
C GLU A 690 9.42 2.77 -22.18
N PHE A 691 9.35 1.73 -21.34
CA PHE A 691 10.52 0.94 -20.93
C PHE A 691 11.22 0.23 -22.12
N PRO A 692 10.53 -0.54 -23.00
CA PRO A 692 11.15 -1.16 -24.18
C PRO A 692 11.69 -0.10 -25.15
N LEU A 693 10.98 1.03 -25.34
CA LEU A 693 11.38 2.08 -26.24
C LEU A 693 12.63 2.82 -25.74
N ALA A 694 12.70 3.13 -24.45
CA ALA A 694 13.89 3.69 -23.82
C ALA A 694 15.09 2.75 -23.92
N GLY A 695 14.85 1.43 -23.80
CA GLY A 695 15.84 0.39 -24.02
C GLY A 695 16.46 0.44 -25.43
N LYS A 696 15.65 0.76 -26.44
CA LYS A 696 16.13 0.98 -27.82
C LYS A 696 16.89 2.27 -27.98
N VAL A 697 16.31 3.40 -27.54
CA VAL A 697 16.86 4.75 -27.76
C VAL A 697 18.17 4.96 -26.99
N GLY A 698 18.24 4.48 -25.73
CA GLY A 698 19.39 4.63 -24.84
C GLY A 698 20.38 3.48 -24.85
N PHE A 699 20.30 2.58 -25.83
CA PHE A 699 21.07 1.34 -25.83
C PHE A 699 22.60 1.59 -25.94
N GLN A 700 23.34 1.00 -25.02
CA GLN A 700 24.81 0.93 -25.03
C GLN A 700 25.25 -0.56 -25.11
N ASP A 701 25.08 -1.25 -24.00
CA ASP A 701 25.15 -2.70 -23.88
C ASP A 701 23.97 -3.17 -23.01
N VAL A 702 23.68 -4.46 -23.00
CA VAL A 702 22.48 -4.99 -22.33
C VAL A 702 22.50 -4.73 -20.83
N ALA A 703 23.63 -5.04 -20.16
CA ALA A 703 23.74 -4.91 -18.72
C ALA A 703 23.66 -3.45 -18.26
N ALA A 704 24.42 -2.56 -18.92
CA ALA A 704 24.43 -1.14 -18.56
C ALA A 704 23.11 -0.44 -18.89
N THR A 705 22.44 -0.85 -19.99
CA THR A 705 21.15 -0.29 -20.36
C THR A 705 20.06 -0.76 -19.41
N ALA A 706 19.92 -2.07 -19.18
CA ALA A 706 18.94 -2.62 -18.26
C ALA A 706 19.13 -2.04 -16.85
N ALA A 707 20.35 -2.07 -16.31
CA ALA A 707 20.63 -1.53 -14.99
C ALA A 707 20.24 -0.06 -14.85
N ARG A 708 20.55 0.80 -15.86
CA ARG A 708 20.19 2.23 -15.80
C ARG A 708 18.70 2.48 -15.89
N LEU A 709 17.99 1.75 -16.73
CA LEU A 709 16.56 1.94 -16.91
C LEU A 709 15.78 1.44 -15.68
N TYR A 710 16.05 0.24 -15.19
CA TYR A 710 15.42 -0.28 -13.97
C TYR A 710 15.74 0.61 -12.76
N THR A 711 16.99 1.08 -12.61
CA THR A 711 17.35 2.01 -11.53
C THR A 711 16.55 3.31 -11.61
N ALA A 712 16.41 3.89 -12.79
CA ALA A 712 15.68 5.14 -12.98
C ALA A 712 14.18 4.95 -12.71
N ASP A 713 13.60 3.87 -13.19
CA ASP A 713 12.21 3.50 -12.99
C ASP A 713 11.90 3.31 -11.50
N TYR A 714 12.66 2.46 -10.83
CA TYR A 714 12.45 2.15 -9.41
C TYR A 714 12.69 3.36 -8.49
N ILE A 715 13.68 4.22 -8.76
CA ILE A 715 13.88 5.45 -7.98
C ILE A 715 12.73 6.44 -8.21
N GLY A 716 12.28 6.59 -9.45
CA GLY A 716 11.11 7.41 -9.78
C GLY A 716 9.87 6.92 -9.05
N ALA A 717 9.58 5.63 -9.15
CA ALA A 717 8.44 4.99 -8.49
C ALA A 717 8.53 5.06 -6.95
N ALA A 718 9.73 4.87 -6.37
CA ALA A 718 9.96 5.01 -4.94
C ALA A 718 9.61 6.41 -4.41
N LEU A 719 10.07 7.44 -5.11
CA LEU A 719 9.75 8.82 -4.75
C LEU A 719 8.27 9.15 -4.99
N GLY A 720 7.68 8.65 -6.09
CA GLY A 720 6.26 8.78 -6.36
C GLY A 720 5.42 8.18 -5.23
N ALA A 721 5.69 6.94 -4.86
CA ALA A 721 4.95 6.26 -3.79
C ALA A 721 5.15 6.95 -2.43
N LEU A 722 6.40 7.18 -2.01
CA LEU A 722 6.71 7.73 -0.69
C LEU A 722 6.21 9.17 -0.52
N LEU A 723 6.59 10.07 -1.43
CA LEU A 723 6.25 11.48 -1.26
C LEU A 723 4.76 11.76 -1.46
N VAL A 724 4.12 11.05 -2.39
CA VAL A 724 2.70 11.30 -2.71
C VAL A 724 1.79 10.84 -1.58
N SER A 725 1.97 9.63 -1.08
CA SER A 725 1.13 9.12 0.01
C SER A 725 1.31 9.89 1.33
N THR A 726 2.57 10.26 1.65
CA THR A 726 2.89 10.81 2.97
C THR A 726 2.81 12.32 3.07
N LEU A 727 3.13 13.05 2.00
CA LEU A 727 3.28 14.51 2.03
C LEU A 727 2.42 15.22 1.00
N LEU A 728 2.49 14.79 -0.28
CA LEU A 728 1.93 15.61 -1.35
C LEU A 728 0.40 15.58 -1.38
N ILE A 729 -0.24 14.42 -1.26
CA ILE A 729 -1.71 14.34 -1.17
C ILE A 729 -2.24 15.07 0.07
N PRO A 730 -1.73 14.82 1.29
CA PRO A 730 -2.26 15.46 2.48
C PRO A 730 -2.06 16.98 2.54
N ILE A 731 -0.96 17.51 1.96
CA ILE A 731 -0.64 18.94 2.03
C ILE A 731 -1.21 19.71 0.84
N LEU A 732 -1.09 19.16 -0.37
CA LEU A 732 -1.38 19.86 -1.61
C LEU A 732 -2.67 19.39 -2.28
N GLY A 733 -3.21 18.25 -1.84
CA GLY A 733 -4.37 17.61 -2.45
C GLY A 733 -4.05 16.86 -3.75
N VAL A 734 -5.02 16.07 -4.18
CA VAL A 734 -4.93 15.20 -5.38
C VAL A 734 -4.60 15.99 -6.64
N THR A 735 -5.23 17.15 -6.83
CA THR A 735 -5.03 17.98 -8.04
C THR A 735 -3.58 18.42 -8.19
N ALA A 736 -2.95 18.90 -7.13
CA ALA A 736 -1.56 19.36 -7.19
C ALA A 736 -0.58 18.22 -7.46
N VAL A 737 -0.84 17.03 -6.93
CA VAL A 737 -0.04 15.82 -7.23
C VAL A 737 -0.11 15.48 -8.71
N CYS A 738 -1.30 15.51 -9.32
CA CYS A 738 -1.47 15.27 -10.75
C CYS A 738 -0.75 16.34 -11.60
N LEU A 739 -0.77 17.61 -11.17
CA LEU A 739 -0.04 18.70 -11.83
C LEU A 739 1.49 18.51 -11.73
N LEU A 740 1.99 18.04 -10.59
CA LEU A 740 3.43 17.74 -10.43
C LEU A 740 3.87 16.59 -11.34
N ALA A 741 3.09 15.50 -11.39
CA ALA A 741 3.36 14.39 -12.29
C ALA A 741 3.33 14.82 -13.75
N ALA A 742 2.35 15.65 -14.13
CA ALA A 742 2.27 16.24 -15.46
C ALA A 742 3.47 17.13 -15.78
N GLY A 743 3.86 18.02 -14.87
CA GLY A 743 5.01 18.94 -15.03
C GLY A 743 6.32 18.18 -15.21
N LEU A 744 6.55 17.12 -14.43
CA LEU A 744 7.77 16.32 -14.53
C LEU A 744 7.86 15.59 -15.88
N ASN A 745 6.76 15.01 -16.37
CA ASN A 745 6.72 14.36 -17.67
C ASN A 745 6.82 15.35 -18.83
N LEU A 746 6.23 16.54 -18.71
CA LEU A 746 6.39 17.63 -19.69
C LEU A 746 7.84 18.09 -19.79
N LEU A 747 8.51 18.27 -18.65
CA LEU A 747 9.95 18.60 -18.60
C LEU A 747 10.78 17.53 -19.30
N SER A 748 10.49 16.26 -19.00
CA SER A 748 11.15 15.11 -19.63
C SER A 748 10.98 15.13 -21.15
N ALA A 749 9.76 15.34 -21.65
CA ALA A 749 9.46 15.44 -23.07
C ALA A 749 10.23 16.61 -23.74
N ALA A 750 10.26 17.79 -23.09
CA ALA A 750 10.98 18.95 -23.57
C ALA A 750 12.49 18.69 -23.68
N VAL A 751 13.10 18.10 -22.62
CA VAL A 751 14.52 17.71 -22.61
C VAL A 751 14.81 16.70 -23.72
N MET A 752 13.93 15.74 -23.95
CA MET A 752 14.07 14.76 -25.03
C MET A 752 14.04 15.40 -26.40
N ILE A 753 13.21 16.39 -26.63
CA ILE A 753 13.12 17.12 -27.93
C ILE A 753 14.36 17.99 -28.15
N VAL A 754 14.73 18.79 -27.13
CA VAL A 754 15.84 19.75 -27.23
C VAL A 754 17.19 19.05 -27.38
N SER A 755 17.46 18.01 -26.60
CA SER A 755 18.73 17.28 -26.65
C SER A 755 18.87 16.36 -27.89
N GLY A 756 17.91 16.37 -28.81
CA GLY A 756 17.91 15.68 -30.10
C GLY A 756 18.38 16.54 -31.27
N LYS A 757 18.53 17.85 -31.05
CA LYS A 757 19.20 18.80 -31.97
C LYS A 757 20.69 18.84 -31.62
#